data_1ab1a1c604f6ff0e1e924597ac3f6465
#
_entry.id   1ab1a1c604f6ff0e1e924597ac3f6465
#
_cell.length_a   1.000
_cell.length_b   1.000
_cell.length_c   1.000
_cell.angle_alpha   90.00
_cell.angle_beta   90.00
_cell.angle_gamma   90.00
#
_symmetry.space_group_name_H-M   'P 1'
#
loop_
_entity.id
_entity.type
_entity.pdbx_description
1 polymer ?
#
loop_
_entity_poly.entity_id
_entity_poly.type
_entity_poly.pdbx_seq_one_letter_code
_entity_poly.pdbx_strand_id
1 'polypeptide(L)'
;MATDDSDFRIRPGRSRSRGTRVNPRTQSFLTQVKVAVRRAGGNPNRISGSAGGREEKISGRFNARGRGAKVVASFASSDGGWSRDGSGVRFRSRRVVVKARVVKLNPQRGSRGPTMRGTAAKAVDAHLRYLERDGVTSDGEKGRAYSADENEADGRSFVARGRGDRHQFRLIVAPEDSVEMGDLRGFTRDLMRQMERDLGTQLDWIAVDHYNTGHPHTHVMVRGLTDDGKILNIAGDYIAHGIRHRASELVTLELGPQTELEVARKLASEVDAERLTRLDRMLIAEQQERGFVDLRTNTSDSYTLRANRHLLIDRAKRLERYGLASEIEPGRWALADKAEGTLRELGERNDIIKTMHRALEDHGIAGDRGPGQYALHGGTITEPIVGRVIGKGLAGDEIGDRLHLVIDGVDGRTHYVETSDHSKLDEIGRGHIIAVGPIQLTDQPRAADLNIRDMTDETGIYRPGAHLEAARAKIERIGGDPDAFVRSHVRRLEALRRAGIVERIDAEHWKIPADLAERGMAHDARGRGKDFAVRTLSTLDLERQIGSDGATWLDRELVSSSRTALAGTGFGREVSVAMDRRRQSLVNMGHAVQLEDGRIRVPKDFIANLERAEIARVGRAMAGERGLTFQQAKAGEYVSGKLVGSTRLASGRFAMIENLTGDGGLGFSLVPWQPVLDKRIGQHISGIMRDGGGIEWGFGRKLGLGL
;
A
#
# COMPACT_ATOMS: atom_id res chain seq x y z
N MET A 1 12.15 13.16 6.60
CA MET A 1 10.97 12.83 7.40
C MET A 1 10.75 13.93 8.43
N ALA A 2 10.02 14.91 8.09
CA ALA A 2 9.63 15.95 9.02
C ALA A 2 8.22 16.36 8.66
N THR A 3 7.29 15.55 9.01
CA THR A 3 5.89 15.86 8.93
C THR A 3 5.36 15.99 10.34
N ASP A 4 4.65 17.00 10.50
CA ASP A 4 3.95 17.55 11.60
C ASP A 4 3.56 16.61 12.75
N ASP A 5 3.99 17.02 13.92
CA ASP A 5 3.84 16.31 15.19
C ASP A 5 2.46 16.51 15.84
N SER A 6 1.65 17.47 15.37
CA SER A 6 0.50 17.95 16.14
C SER A 6 -0.85 17.42 15.72
N ASP A 7 -1.00 16.86 14.50
CA ASP A 7 -2.31 16.54 13.96
C ASP A 7 -2.48 15.08 13.54
N PHE A 8 -2.03 14.18 14.42
CA PHE A 8 -2.55 12.84 14.33
C PHE A 8 -4.00 12.82 14.85
N ARG A 9 -4.94 13.22 14.00
CA ARG A 9 -6.37 12.97 14.23
C ARG A 9 -6.64 11.52 13.82
N ILE A 10 -6.71 10.62 14.83
CA ILE A 10 -7.42 9.38 14.66
C ILE A 10 -8.84 9.78 14.26
N ARG A 11 -9.22 9.61 13.01
CA ARG A 11 -10.62 9.57 12.62
C ARG A 11 -11.12 8.15 12.87
N PRO A 12 -11.66 7.82 14.05
CA PRO A 12 -12.41 6.58 14.22
C PRO A 12 -13.60 6.72 13.30
N GLY A 13 -13.73 5.82 12.33
CA GLY A 13 -15.00 5.67 11.67
C GLY A 13 -16.07 5.58 12.76
N ARG A 14 -17.10 6.42 12.70
CA ARG A 14 -18.18 6.52 13.69
C ARG A 14 -18.66 5.12 14.10
N SER A 15 -18.17 4.61 15.23
CA SER A 15 -18.87 3.56 15.94
C SER A 15 -20.00 4.23 16.69
N ARG A 16 -21.19 4.20 16.13
CA ARG A 16 -22.39 4.43 16.90
C ARG A 16 -22.54 3.26 17.87
N SER A 17 -21.91 3.32 19.02
CA SER A 17 -22.40 2.59 20.18
C SER A 17 -23.53 3.45 20.77
N ARG A 18 -24.76 3.13 20.44
CA ARG A 18 -25.89 3.48 21.27
C ARG A 18 -25.69 2.79 22.62
N GLY A 19 -25.08 3.50 23.55
CA GLY A 19 -25.18 3.17 24.95
C GLY A 19 -26.66 3.33 25.36
N THR A 20 -27.40 2.26 25.35
CA THR A 20 -28.69 2.19 26.06
C THR A 20 -28.35 2.41 27.52
N ARG A 21 -28.77 3.56 28.08
CA ARG A 21 -28.87 3.77 29.54
C ARG A 21 -29.89 2.76 30.04
N VAL A 22 -29.42 1.63 30.56
CA VAL A 22 -30.27 0.64 31.21
C VAL A 22 -30.56 1.20 32.60
N ASN A 23 -31.85 1.44 32.82
CA ASN A 23 -32.39 1.86 34.10
C ASN A 23 -32.06 0.77 35.16
N PRO A 24 -31.38 1.08 36.29
CA PRO A 24 -30.88 0.06 37.22
C PRO A 24 -31.98 -0.78 37.92
N ARG A 25 -33.27 -0.48 37.71
CA ARG A 25 -34.41 -1.18 38.35
C ARG A 25 -34.90 -2.43 37.62
N THR A 26 -34.37 -2.82 36.47
CA THR A 26 -34.81 -3.96 35.66
C THR A 26 -33.72 -4.97 35.26
N GLN A 27 -32.65 -5.05 36.01
CA GLN A 27 -31.64 -6.07 35.71
C GLN A 27 -32.06 -7.44 36.26
N SER A 28 -32.07 -8.47 35.39
CA SER A 28 -32.36 -9.85 35.79
C SER A 28 -31.33 -10.33 36.82
N PHE A 29 -31.75 -11.25 37.70
CA PHE A 29 -30.87 -11.88 38.72
C PHE A 29 -29.57 -12.42 38.12
N LEU A 30 -29.65 -13.04 36.94
CA LEU A 30 -28.48 -13.52 36.19
C LEU A 30 -27.46 -12.39 35.83
N THR A 31 -27.97 -11.20 35.55
CA THR A 31 -27.14 -10.04 35.24
C THR A 31 -26.46 -9.51 36.51
N GLN A 32 -27.17 -9.53 37.65
CA GLN A 32 -26.61 -9.15 38.95
C GLN A 32 -25.51 -10.12 39.41
N VAL A 33 -25.75 -11.44 39.24
CA VAL A 33 -24.73 -12.48 39.52
C VAL A 33 -23.48 -12.30 38.62
N LYS A 34 -23.69 -12.04 37.34
CA LYS A 34 -22.55 -11.77 36.42
C LYS A 34 -21.73 -10.54 36.79
N VAL A 35 -22.40 -9.50 37.29
CA VAL A 35 -21.72 -8.29 37.79
C VAL A 35 -20.96 -8.56 39.08
N ALA A 36 -21.56 -9.33 40.01
CA ALA A 36 -20.92 -9.70 41.29
C ALA A 36 -19.67 -10.58 41.05
N VAL A 37 -19.75 -11.56 40.16
CA VAL A 37 -18.63 -12.43 39.76
C VAL A 37 -17.49 -11.61 39.13
N ARG A 38 -17.82 -10.60 38.29
CA ARG A 38 -16.80 -9.68 37.74
C ARG A 38 -16.13 -8.81 38.82
N ARG A 39 -16.90 -8.35 39.82
CA ARG A 39 -16.33 -7.56 40.92
C ARG A 39 -15.41 -8.37 41.82
N ALA A 40 -15.66 -9.68 41.89
CA ALA A 40 -14.83 -10.63 42.64
C ALA A 40 -13.64 -11.18 41.84
N GLY A 41 -13.36 -10.65 40.62
CA GLY A 41 -12.24 -11.10 39.78
C GLY A 41 -12.50 -12.39 39.01
N GLY A 42 -13.71 -12.95 39.05
CA GLY A 42 -14.08 -14.19 38.37
C GLY A 42 -14.63 -13.98 36.94
N ASN A 43 -14.55 -15.01 36.12
CA ASN A 43 -15.08 -15.00 34.76
C ASN A 43 -16.58 -15.40 34.74
N PRO A 44 -17.52 -14.48 34.46
CA PRO A 44 -18.97 -14.73 34.52
C PRO A 44 -19.49 -15.71 33.45
N ASN A 45 -18.69 -16.10 32.47
CA ASN A 45 -19.08 -17.04 31.41
C ASN A 45 -18.78 -18.51 31.77
N ARG A 46 -18.14 -18.79 32.92
CA ARG A 46 -17.89 -20.15 33.43
C ARG A 46 -19.06 -20.75 34.22
N ILE A 47 -20.16 -20.04 34.36
CA ILE A 47 -21.33 -20.46 35.16
C ILE A 47 -22.32 -21.34 34.37
N SER A 48 -22.15 -21.50 33.06
CA SER A 48 -22.95 -22.41 32.25
C SER A 48 -22.09 -23.60 31.80
N GLY A 49 -22.23 -24.73 32.48
CA GLY A 49 -21.62 -25.98 32.06
C GLY A 49 -22.22 -26.47 30.75
N SER A 50 -21.36 -26.63 29.73
CA SER A 50 -21.49 -27.65 28.69
C SER A 50 -20.12 -27.91 28.11
N ALA A 51 -19.65 -29.16 28.29
CA ALA A 51 -18.49 -29.72 27.62
C ALA A 51 -18.80 -29.86 26.14
N GLY A 52 -18.05 -29.19 25.31
CA GLY A 52 -18.10 -29.31 23.85
C GLY A 52 -17.08 -28.37 23.25
N GLY A 53 -15.96 -28.92 22.74
CA GLY A 53 -14.89 -28.16 22.10
C GLY A 53 -15.44 -27.33 20.94
N ARG A 54 -15.43 -26.02 21.13
CA ARG A 54 -15.61 -25.00 20.11
C ARG A 54 -14.44 -24.05 20.20
N GLU A 55 -13.87 -23.71 19.05
CA GLU A 55 -12.91 -22.64 18.88
C GLU A 55 -13.30 -21.44 19.77
N GLU A 56 -12.39 -20.99 20.62
CA GLU A 56 -12.58 -19.85 21.50
C GLU A 56 -12.91 -18.62 20.65
N LYS A 57 -14.19 -18.22 20.67
CA LYS A 57 -14.60 -16.93 20.10
C LYS A 57 -14.02 -15.83 20.98
N ILE A 58 -13.12 -15.03 20.42
CA ILE A 58 -12.63 -13.77 20.97
C ILE A 58 -13.85 -12.88 21.29
N SER A 59 -14.32 -12.86 22.54
CA SER A 59 -15.62 -12.26 22.92
C SER A 59 -15.53 -11.17 24.00
N GLY A 60 -14.31 -10.71 24.35
CA GLY A 60 -14.09 -9.67 25.34
C GLY A 60 -13.41 -8.44 24.75
N ARG A 61 -13.65 -7.25 25.34
CA ARG A 61 -12.91 -6.02 25.05
C ARG A 61 -12.14 -5.62 26.28
N PHE A 62 -10.81 -5.49 26.16
CA PHE A 62 -9.97 -4.88 27.18
C PHE A 62 -9.96 -3.37 26.95
N ASN A 63 -10.47 -2.61 27.91
CA ASN A 63 -10.59 -1.17 27.76
C ASN A 63 -9.46 -0.46 28.51
N ALA A 64 -8.33 -0.24 27.84
CA ALA A 64 -7.21 0.54 28.35
C ALA A 64 -7.43 2.08 28.22
N ARG A 65 -8.58 2.54 27.67
CA ARG A 65 -8.83 3.97 27.46
C ARG A 65 -8.75 4.78 28.74
N GLY A 66 -9.35 4.29 29.83
CA GLY A 66 -9.30 4.99 31.12
C GLY A 66 -7.92 5.10 31.71
N ARG A 67 -7.07 4.08 31.53
CA ARG A 67 -5.66 4.10 32.01
C ARG A 67 -4.83 5.05 31.17
N GLY A 68 -4.85 4.93 29.85
CA GLY A 68 -4.14 5.85 28.95
C GLY A 68 -4.56 7.31 29.12
N ALA A 69 -5.86 7.60 29.29
CA ALA A 69 -6.35 8.95 29.57
C ALA A 69 -5.84 9.49 30.92
N LYS A 70 -5.77 8.65 31.96
CA LYS A 70 -5.20 9.04 33.27
C LYS A 70 -3.71 9.36 33.16
N VAL A 71 -2.95 8.57 32.40
CA VAL A 71 -1.53 8.83 32.15
C VAL A 71 -1.34 10.17 31.45
N VAL A 72 -2.12 10.48 30.41
CA VAL A 72 -2.06 11.79 29.75
C VAL A 72 -2.45 12.93 30.69
N ALA A 73 -3.48 12.74 31.52
CA ALA A 73 -3.88 13.72 32.52
C ALA A 73 -2.78 13.95 33.60
N SER A 74 -2.03 12.91 33.99
CA SER A 74 -0.93 13.07 34.94
C SER A 74 0.23 13.91 34.38
N PHE A 75 0.48 13.86 33.06
CA PHE A 75 1.46 14.73 32.43
C PHE A 75 1.06 16.21 32.45
N ALA A 76 -0.24 16.49 32.44
CA ALA A 76 -0.76 17.85 32.57
C ALA A 76 -0.66 18.41 33.98
N SER A 77 -0.60 17.54 35.01
CA SER A 77 -0.61 17.94 36.42
C SER A 77 0.77 17.93 37.08
N SER A 78 1.76 17.19 36.51
CA SER A 78 3.02 16.94 37.21
C SER A 78 4.11 17.98 37.01
N ASP A 79 4.01 18.88 36.04
CA ASP A 79 4.95 20.00 35.87
C ASP A 79 4.28 21.16 35.15
N GLY A 80 3.78 22.14 35.96
CA GLY A 80 3.40 23.46 35.44
C GLY A 80 2.71 23.45 34.07
N GLY A 81 1.60 22.76 34.02
CA GLY A 81 0.64 22.79 32.94
C GLY A 81 1.19 22.45 31.54
N TRP A 82 0.45 21.61 30.81
CA TRP A 82 0.37 21.80 29.38
C TRP A 82 -0.03 23.27 29.16
N SER A 83 0.96 24.17 28.97
CA SER A 83 0.60 25.49 28.53
C SER A 83 -0.16 25.30 27.23
N ARG A 84 -1.35 25.86 27.13
CA ARG A 84 -2.19 25.82 25.92
C ARG A 84 -1.44 26.28 24.66
N ASP A 85 -0.33 26.99 24.87
CA ASP A 85 0.58 27.51 23.87
C ASP A 85 1.73 26.56 23.48
N GLY A 86 1.78 25.34 24.04
CA GLY A 86 2.82 24.35 23.73
C GLY A 86 4.25 24.73 24.12
N SER A 87 4.43 25.79 24.89
CA SER A 87 5.68 26.53 25.01
C SER A 87 6.43 26.39 26.35
N GLY A 88 5.88 25.69 27.35
CA GLY A 88 6.54 25.52 28.64
C GLY A 88 7.80 24.65 28.58
N VAL A 89 8.35 24.31 29.72
CA VAL A 89 9.57 23.56 30.08
C VAL A 89 10.13 22.51 29.08
N ARG A 90 9.38 22.21 28.02
CA ARG A 90 9.66 21.17 27.01
C ARG A 90 10.66 21.53 25.92
N PHE A 91 11.11 22.78 25.81
CA PHE A 91 12.16 23.10 24.82
C PHE A 91 13.46 22.34 25.08
N ARG A 92 13.70 21.92 26.31
CA ARG A 92 14.88 21.14 26.69
C ARG A 92 14.67 19.63 26.57
N SER A 93 13.44 19.15 26.48
CA SER A 93 13.18 17.73 26.24
C SER A 93 13.57 17.37 24.81
N ARG A 94 14.21 16.21 24.62
CA ARG A 94 14.59 15.72 23.30
C ARG A 94 13.34 15.28 22.56
N ARG A 95 13.22 15.74 21.34
CA ARG A 95 12.01 15.55 20.55
C ARG A 95 11.99 14.18 19.88
N VAL A 96 10.82 13.53 19.93
CA VAL A 96 10.55 12.30 19.20
C VAL A 96 9.29 12.50 18.34
N VAL A 97 9.40 12.19 17.07
CA VAL A 97 8.24 12.12 16.17
C VAL A 97 7.61 10.75 16.31
N VAL A 98 6.33 10.71 16.69
CA VAL A 98 5.56 9.46 16.72
C VAL A 98 4.38 9.60 15.79
N LYS A 99 4.37 8.81 14.72
CA LYS A 99 3.20 8.64 13.86
C LYS A 99 2.51 7.33 14.25
N ALA A 100 1.19 7.32 14.29
CA ALA A 100 0.43 6.13 14.64
C ALA A 100 -0.80 5.96 13.76
N ARG A 101 -1.16 4.73 13.43
CA ARG A 101 -2.34 4.38 12.64
C ARG A 101 -3.00 3.12 13.18
N VAL A 102 -4.33 3.15 13.25
CA VAL A 102 -5.14 1.96 13.56
C VAL A 102 -5.66 1.37 12.24
N VAL A 103 -5.10 0.22 11.85
CA VAL A 103 -5.48 -0.49 10.63
C VAL A 103 -6.58 -1.50 10.95
N LYS A 104 -7.72 -1.39 10.29
CA LYS A 104 -8.84 -2.33 10.45
C LYS A 104 -8.61 -3.56 9.58
N LEU A 105 -8.46 -4.73 10.20
CA LEU A 105 -8.22 -6.00 9.51
C LEU A 105 -9.53 -6.76 9.23
N ASN A 106 -10.40 -6.85 10.23
CA ASN A 106 -11.70 -7.50 10.14
C ASN A 106 -12.81 -6.57 10.63
N PRO A 107 -13.49 -5.81 9.74
CA PRO A 107 -14.66 -5.03 10.13
C PRO A 107 -15.76 -5.97 10.61
N GLN A 108 -16.47 -5.57 11.68
CA GLN A 108 -17.51 -6.39 12.34
C GLN A 108 -18.51 -7.00 11.35
N ARG A 109 -19.02 -8.20 11.72
CA ARG A 109 -20.07 -8.95 11.04
C ARG A 109 -21.22 -8.03 10.58
N GLY A 110 -21.37 -7.93 9.31
CA GLY A 110 -22.41 -7.22 8.65
C GLY A 110 -21.96 -6.90 7.24
N SER A 111 -22.15 -7.83 6.31
CA SER A 111 -22.21 -7.58 4.88
C SER A 111 -20.99 -7.80 3.97
N ARG A 112 -19.86 -8.35 4.37
CA ARG A 112 -18.84 -8.66 3.36
C ARG A 112 -18.19 -10.03 3.60
N GLY A 113 -18.32 -10.89 2.58
CA GLY A 113 -17.93 -12.29 2.62
C GLY A 113 -16.41 -12.57 2.69
N PRO A 114 -15.98 -13.84 2.56
CA PRO A 114 -14.62 -14.35 2.79
C PRO A 114 -13.50 -13.62 2.02
N THR A 115 -13.83 -12.94 0.93
CA THR A 115 -12.87 -12.26 0.03
C THR A 115 -12.15 -11.08 0.66
N MET A 116 -12.75 -10.37 1.63
CA MET A 116 -12.08 -9.22 2.27
C MET A 116 -11.07 -9.60 3.34
N ARG A 117 -11.21 -10.79 3.96
CA ARG A 117 -10.20 -11.29 4.92
C ARG A 117 -8.87 -11.60 4.23
N GLY A 118 -8.92 -12.12 3.00
CA GLY A 118 -7.73 -12.42 2.22
C GLY A 118 -6.97 -11.18 1.74
N THR A 119 -7.66 -10.09 1.39
CA THR A 119 -7.01 -8.84 0.94
C THR A 119 -6.34 -8.09 2.07
N ALA A 120 -6.97 -8.01 3.25
CA ALA A 120 -6.37 -7.37 4.43
C ALA A 120 -5.11 -8.13 4.91
N ALA A 121 -5.15 -9.46 4.93
CA ALA A 121 -3.98 -10.27 5.28
C ALA A 121 -2.83 -10.07 4.30
N LYS A 122 -3.11 -10.02 3.00
CA LYS A 122 -2.09 -9.74 1.97
C LYS A 122 -1.48 -8.34 2.11
N ALA A 123 -2.27 -7.34 2.48
CA ALA A 123 -1.77 -5.98 2.71
C ALA A 123 -0.84 -5.92 3.93
N VAL A 124 -1.13 -6.69 5.00
CA VAL A 124 -0.23 -6.79 6.16
C VAL A 124 1.06 -7.53 5.81
N ASP A 125 0.96 -8.66 5.08
CA ASP A 125 2.13 -9.39 4.59
C ASP A 125 3.01 -8.52 3.67
N ALA A 126 2.41 -7.74 2.79
CA ALA A 126 3.13 -6.82 1.90
C ALA A 126 3.79 -5.69 2.68
N HIS A 127 3.13 -5.14 3.70
CA HIS A 127 3.69 -4.12 4.57
C HIS A 127 4.90 -4.65 5.33
N LEU A 128 4.81 -5.84 5.94
CA LEU A 128 5.94 -6.45 6.63
C LEU A 128 7.13 -6.69 5.69
N ARG A 129 6.89 -7.29 4.51
CA ARG A 129 7.96 -7.48 3.50
C ARG A 129 8.64 -6.16 3.10
N TYR A 130 7.87 -5.09 3.07
CA TYR A 130 8.42 -3.78 2.81
C TYR A 130 9.29 -3.29 3.97
N LEU A 131 8.88 -3.49 5.22
CA LEU A 131 9.70 -3.12 6.38
C LEU A 131 11.01 -3.91 6.43
N GLU A 132 10.98 -5.19 6.05
CA GLU A 132 12.15 -6.07 5.99
C GLU A 132 12.92 -5.99 4.65
N ARG A 133 12.73 -4.93 3.85
CA ARG A 133 13.43 -4.78 2.56
C ARG A 133 14.94 -4.63 2.71
N ASP A 134 15.65 -4.87 1.62
CA ASP A 134 17.09 -4.66 1.56
C ASP A 134 17.45 -3.16 1.70
N GLY A 135 18.63 -2.89 2.21
CA GLY A 135 19.20 -1.55 2.33
C GLY A 135 18.64 -0.70 3.47
N VAL A 136 17.93 -1.24 4.45
CA VAL A 136 17.36 -0.46 5.55
C VAL A 136 18.18 -0.46 6.83
N THR A 137 19.11 -1.42 7.00
CA THR A 137 20.01 -1.46 8.16
C THR A 137 21.14 -0.44 8.04
N SER A 138 21.88 -0.20 9.12
CA SER A 138 23.09 0.65 9.12
C SER A 138 24.16 0.19 8.13
N ASP A 139 24.23 -1.13 7.89
CA ASP A 139 25.21 -1.77 7.03
C ASP A 139 24.68 -1.99 5.59
N GLY A 140 23.48 -1.48 5.30
CA GLY A 140 22.83 -1.64 3.99
C GLY A 140 22.24 -3.02 3.73
N GLU A 141 22.15 -3.87 4.76
CA GLU A 141 21.54 -5.19 4.65
C GLU A 141 20.02 -5.13 4.73
N LYS A 142 19.43 -6.31 4.62
CA LYS A 142 18.00 -6.53 4.78
C LYS A 142 17.56 -6.26 6.21
N GLY A 143 16.44 -5.54 6.38
CA GLY A 143 15.80 -5.34 7.67
C GLY A 143 15.35 -6.66 8.29
N ARG A 144 15.54 -6.80 9.61
CA ARG A 144 15.11 -7.96 10.38
C ARG A 144 14.14 -7.51 11.47
N ALA A 145 13.02 -8.20 11.55
CA ALA A 145 12.06 -7.95 12.61
C ALA A 145 12.62 -8.43 13.94
N TYR A 146 12.33 -7.70 15.01
CA TYR A 146 12.62 -8.09 16.40
C TYR A 146 11.39 -7.89 17.28
N SER A 147 11.39 -8.51 18.45
CA SER A 147 10.30 -8.40 19.44
C SER A 147 10.82 -7.96 20.80
N ALA A 148 9.99 -8.11 21.83
CA ALA A 148 10.37 -7.86 23.20
C ALA A 148 11.62 -8.65 23.63
N ASP A 149 11.66 -9.93 23.27
CA ASP A 149 12.65 -10.89 23.75
C ASP A 149 13.56 -11.43 22.63
N GLU A 150 13.14 -11.37 21.34
CA GLU A 150 13.86 -11.92 20.21
C GLU A 150 14.51 -10.81 19.38
N ASN A 151 15.78 -11.00 19.00
CA ASN A 151 16.50 -10.08 18.12
C ASN A 151 16.19 -10.34 16.62
N GLU A 152 15.71 -11.54 16.31
CA GLU A 152 15.24 -11.97 15.00
C GLU A 152 13.90 -12.68 15.16
N ALA A 153 12.82 -11.90 15.19
CA ALA A 153 11.47 -12.43 15.33
C ALA A 153 10.91 -12.92 14.01
N ASP A 154 10.13 -14.03 14.04
CA ASP A 154 9.43 -14.50 12.86
C ASP A 154 8.21 -13.62 12.54
N GLY A 155 8.42 -12.63 11.68
CA GLY A 155 7.39 -11.72 11.23
C GLY A 155 6.22 -12.41 10.52
N ARG A 156 6.47 -13.53 9.82
CA ARG A 156 5.40 -14.31 9.16
C ARG A 156 4.50 -14.99 10.18
N SER A 157 5.08 -15.55 11.23
CA SER A 157 4.33 -16.10 12.36
C SER A 157 3.50 -15.04 13.06
N PHE A 158 4.06 -13.85 13.30
CA PHE A 158 3.33 -12.71 13.85
C PHE A 158 2.11 -12.34 12.99
N VAL A 159 2.28 -12.20 11.68
CA VAL A 159 1.17 -11.90 10.77
C VAL A 159 0.15 -13.03 10.74
N ALA A 160 0.59 -14.29 10.76
CA ALA A 160 -0.31 -15.44 10.79
C ALA A 160 -1.19 -15.46 12.05
N ARG A 161 -0.62 -15.18 13.23
CA ARG A 161 -1.36 -15.03 14.49
C ARG A 161 -2.36 -13.87 14.43
N GLY A 162 -2.01 -12.79 13.74
CA GLY A 162 -2.84 -11.58 13.59
C GLY A 162 -3.99 -11.69 12.58
N ARG A 163 -4.13 -12.77 11.80
CA ARG A 163 -5.17 -12.92 10.76
C ARG A 163 -6.60 -12.81 11.27
N GLY A 164 -6.83 -13.20 12.51
CA GLY A 164 -8.13 -13.12 13.19
C GLY A 164 -8.42 -11.79 13.87
N ASP A 165 -7.44 -10.94 14.01
CA ASP A 165 -7.54 -9.70 14.77
C ASP A 165 -8.50 -8.72 14.10
N ARG A 166 -9.18 -7.92 14.92
CA ARG A 166 -10.09 -6.89 14.42
C ARG A 166 -9.36 -5.72 13.79
N HIS A 167 -8.23 -5.33 14.40
CA HIS A 167 -7.39 -4.22 14.01
C HIS A 167 -5.95 -4.46 14.47
N GLN A 168 -5.05 -3.65 13.98
CA GLN A 168 -3.64 -3.59 14.30
C GLN A 168 -3.25 -2.13 14.50
N PHE A 169 -2.33 -1.87 15.42
CA PHE A 169 -1.71 -0.55 15.53
C PHE A 169 -0.37 -0.58 14.80
N ARG A 170 -0.10 0.45 14.04
CA ARG A 170 1.21 0.69 13.43
C ARG A 170 1.76 1.99 13.96
N LEU A 171 3.02 1.98 14.35
CA LEU A 171 3.71 3.15 14.87
C LEU A 171 4.99 3.36 14.07
N ILE A 172 5.38 4.62 13.87
CA ILE A 172 6.73 5.01 13.48
C ILE A 172 7.24 5.88 14.62
N VAL A 173 8.37 5.50 15.17
CA VAL A 173 9.01 6.22 16.28
C VAL A 173 10.37 6.71 15.78
N ALA A 174 10.52 8.03 15.67
CA ALA A 174 11.71 8.67 15.11
C ALA A 174 12.23 9.74 16.08
N PRO A 175 13.21 9.42 16.94
CA PRO A 175 13.91 10.43 17.71
C PRO A 175 14.67 11.39 16.78
N GLU A 176 14.57 12.70 17.01
CA GLU A 176 15.34 13.67 16.21
C GLU A 176 16.84 13.46 16.34
N ASP A 177 17.28 13.07 17.52
CA ASP A 177 18.68 12.84 17.85
C ASP A 177 19.06 11.33 17.77
N SER A 178 18.35 10.56 16.93
CA SER A 178 18.55 9.10 16.78
C SER A 178 19.96 8.70 16.34
N VAL A 179 20.68 9.59 15.66
CA VAL A 179 22.09 9.37 15.26
C VAL A 179 23.02 9.38 16.49
N GLU A 180 22.64 10.09 17.55
CA GLU A 180 23.41 10.17 18.80
C GLU A 180 23.09 9.00 19.75
N MET A 181 22.01 8.26 19.49
CA MET A 181 21.59 7.12 20.29
C MET A 181 22.41 5.87 19.94
N GLY A 182 22.95 5.21 20.95
CA GLY A 182 23.76 4.00 20.75
C GLY A 182 22.94 2.75 20.38
N ASP A 183 21.68 2.67 20.85
CA ASP A 183 20.83 1.48 20.68
C ASP A 183 19.35 1.85 20.46
N LEU A 184 18.97 2.03 19.19
CA LEU A 184 17.58 2.32 18.82
C LEU A 184 16.63 1.15 19.15
N ARG A 185 17.12 -0.09 19.09
CA ARG A 185 16.37 -1.30 19.43
C ARG A 185 16.07 -1.37 20.92
N GLY A 186 17.08 -1.12 21.75
CA GLY A 186 16.92 -1.04 23.21
C GLY A 186 15.92 0.04 23.62
N PHE A 187 16.05 1.23 23.04
CA PHE A 187 15.10 2.32 23.22
C PHE A 187 13.66 1.90 22.85
N THR A 188 13.47 1.24 21.71
CA THR A 188 12.13 0.78 21.30
C THR A 188 11.55 -0.23 22.27
N ARG A 189 12.36 -1.17 22.78
CA ARG A 189 11.93 -2.12 23.81
C ARG A 189 11.52 -1.43 25.10
N ASP A 190 12.26 -0.41 25.52
CA ASP A 190 11.94 0.36 26.72
C ASP A 190 10.64 1.15 26.55
N LEU A 191 10.43 1.74 25.38
CA LEU A 191 9.17 2.42 25.06
C LEU A 191 7.99 1.44 25.10
N MET A 192 8.11 0.27 24.50
CA MET A 192 7.04 -0.72 24.50
C MET A 192 6.75 -1.24 25.91
N ARG A 193 7.76 -1.51 26.72
CA ARG A 193 7.60 -1.86 28.14
C ARG A 193 6.91 -0.75 28.95
N GLN A 194 7.23 0.52 28.63
CA GLN A 194 6.54 1.65 29.27
C GLN A 194 5.08 1.73 28.85
N MET A 195 4.78 1.48 27.56
CA MET A 195 3.40 1.41 27.07
C MET A 195 2.61 0.28 27.74
N GLU A 196 3.20 -0.89 27.93
CA GLU A 196 2.58 -2.01 28.65
C GLU A 196 2.24 -1.64 30.12
N ARG A 197 3.15 -0.97 30.82
CA ARG A 197 2.88 -0.45 32.18
C ARG A 197 1.73 0.55 32.18
N ASP A 198 1.74 1.52 31.28
CA ASP A 198 0.72 2.56 31.16
C ASP A 198 -0.67 1.98 30.83
N LEU A 199 -0.72 0.97 29.97
CA LEU A 199 -1.96 0.32 29.53
C LEU A 199 -2.40 -0.82 30.47
N GLY A 200 -1.46 -1.40 31.22
CA GLY A 200 -1.70 -2.50 32.18
C GLY A 200 -2.03 -3.82 31.50
N THR A 201 -1.37 -4.13 30.41
CA THR A 201 -1.44 -5.39 29.65
C THR A 201 -0.15 -5.56 28.86
N GLN A 202 0.26 -6.79 28.63
CA GLN A 202 1.34 -7.08 27.70
C GLN A 202 0.86 -6.85 26.26
N LEU A 203 1.79 -6.51 25.38
CA LEU A 203 1.54 -6.25 23.98
C LEU A 203 2.26 -7.28 23.12
N ASP A 204 1.56 -7.87 22.13
CA ASP A 204 2.19 -8.70 21.10
C ASP A 204 2.60 -7.78 19.95
N TRP A 205 3.91 -7.57 19.77
CA TRP A 205 4.45 -6.63 18.80
C TRP A 205 5.76 -7.11 18.17
N ILE A 206 6.01 -6.60 16.97
CA ILE A 206 7.30 -6.68 16.28
C ILE A 206 7.71 -5.29 15.80
N ALA A 207 9.01 -5.10 15.63
CA ALA A 207 9.56 -3.85 15.11
C ALA A 207 10.70 -4.10 14.12
N VAL A 208 10.93 -3.12 13.25
CA VAL A 208 12.06 -3.10 12.29
C VAL A 208 12.66 -1.70 12.31
N ASP A 209 13.98 -1.62 12.48
CA ASP A 209 14.72 -0.36 12.45
C ASP A 209 15.13 -0.01 11.03
N HIS A 210 14.97 1.26 10.65
CA HIS A 210 15.37 1.81 9.37
C HIS A 210 16.42 2.90 9.55
N TYR A 211 17.59 2.69 8.96
CA TYR A 211 18.74 3.62 8.98
C TYR A 211 18.99 4.26 7.62
N ASN A 212 18.28 3.85 6.58
CA ASN A 212 18.45 4.33 5.21
C ASN A 212 17.88 5.73 4.95
N THR A 213 17.49 6.43 5.99
CA THR A 213 17.03 7.83 5.94
C THR A 213 17.97 8.70 6.77
N GLY A 214 18.00 10.02 6.54
CA GLY A 214 18.80 10.93 7.35
C GLY A 214 18.42 10.98 8.84
N HIS A 215 17.32 10.30 9.21
CA HIS A 215 16.84 10.16 10.59
C HIS A 215 16.48 8.69 10.84
N PRO A 216 17.36 7.91 11.47
CA PRO A 216 17.04 6.55 11.91
C PRO A 216 15.75 6.50 12.71
N HIS A 217 14.89 5.51 12.41
CA HIS A 217 13.59 5.39 13.02
C HIS A 217 13.13 3.92 13.05
N THR A 218 12.19 3.64 13.92
CA THR A 218 11.65 2.29 14.10
C THR A 218 10.19 2.23 13.65
N HIS A 219 9.87 1.22 12.85
CA HIS A 219 8.51 0.81 12.56
C HIS A 219 8.07 -0.26 13.55
N VAL A 220 6.95 -0.04 14.24
CA VAL A 220 6.39 -1.00 15.20
C VAL A 220 5.00 -1.42 14.76
N MET A 221 4.76 -2.73 14.74
CA MET A 221 3.45 -3.33 14.48
C MET A 221 2.97 -3.99 15.77
N VAL A 222 1.81 -3.55 16.29
CA VAL A 222 1.23 -4.09 17.53
C VAL A 222 -0.11 -4.73 17.22
N ARG A 223 -0.35 -5.95 17.67
CA ARG A 223 -1.63 -6.62 17.51
C ARG A 223 -2.73 -5.92 18.29
N GLY A 224 -3.94 -5.94 17.76
CA GLY A 224 -5.12 -5.37 18.40
C GLY A 224 -5.74 -6.27 19.48
N LEU A 225 -4.95 -7.18 20.07
CA LEU A 225 -5.34 -8.10 21.14
C LEU A 225 -4.39 -7.95 22.33
N THR A 226 -4.92 -8.21 23.51
CA THR A 226 -4.16 -8.36 24.75
C THR A 226 -3.64 -9.80 24.87
N ASP A 227 -2.75 -10.05 25.85
CA ASP A 227 -2.21 -11.37 26.18
C ASP A 227 -3.29 -12.41 26.51
N ASP A 228 -4.41 -11.97 27.10
CA ASP A 228 -5.58 -12.80 27.41
C ASP A 228 -6.60 -12.91 26.25
N GLY A 229 -6.22 -12.50 25.05
CA GLY A 229 -7.03 -12.64 23.80
C GLY A 229 -8.21 -11.69 23.68
N LYS A 230 -8.28 -10.61 24.50
CA LYS A 230 -9.32 -9.60 24.40
C LYS A 230 -8.97 -8.52 23.39
N ILE A 231 -9.95 -7.89 22.74
CA ILE A 231 -9.75 -6.77 21.84
C ILE A 231 -9.17 -5.57 22.62
N LEU A 232 -7.97 -5.14 22.27
CA LEU A 232 -7.27 -4.02 22.87
C LEU A 232 -7.87 -2.69 22.38
N ASN A 233 -8.30 -1.83 23.31
CA ASN A 233 -8.73 -0.46 23.03
C ASN A 233 -7.85 0.53 23.77
N ILE A 234 -7.12 1.37 23.03
CA ILE A 234 -6.25 2.41 23.55
C ILE A 234 -6.96 3.77 23.42
N ALA A 235 -6.76 4.68 24.38
CA ALA A 235 -7.26 6.05 24.29
C ALA A 235 -6.62 6.78 23.12
N GLY A 236 -7.42 7.54 22.36
CA GLY A 236 -6.92 8.37 21.25
C GLY A 236 -5.85 9.36 21.73
N ASP A 237 -6.09 10.01 22.86
CA ASP A 237 -5.13 10.97 23.46
C ASP A 237 -3.80 10.31 23.86
N TYR A 238 -3.83 9.06 24.33
CA TYR A 238 -2.61 8.33 24.64
C TYR A 238 -1.81 8.01 23.37
N ILE A 239 -2.49 7.61 22.28
CA ILE A 239 -1.84 7.38 20.98
C ILE A 239 -1.28 8.69 20.42
N ALA A 240 -2.05 9.79 20.51
CA ALA A 240 -1.66 11.07 19.94
C ALA A 240 -0.55 11.78 20.72
N HIS A 241 -0.55 11.66 22.04
CA HIS A 241 0.31 12.44 22.93
C HIS A 241 1.10 11.60 23.90
N GLY A 242 0.50 10.56 24.50
CA GLY A 242 1.10 9.75 25.55
C GLY A 242 2.36 9.01 25.11
N ILE A 243 2.28 8.32 23.97
CA ILE A 243 3.42 7.56 23.41
C ILE A 243 4.60 8.49 23.14
N ARG A 244 4.32 9.64 22.52
CA ARG A 244 5.35 10.65 22.22
C ARG A 244 6.01 11.19 23.47
N HIS A 245 5.21 11.48 24.50
CA HIS A 245 5.74 11.96 25.77
C HIS A 245 6.69 10.94 26.39
N ARG A 246 6.28 9.66 26.46
CA ARG A 246 7.12 8.58 26.97
C ARG A 246 8.40 8.40 26.17
N ALA A 247 8.29 8.44 24.83
CA ALA A 247 9.46 8.38 23.97
C ALA A 247 10.43 9.56 24.22
N SER A 248 9.91 10.79 24.35
CA SER A 248 10.72 11.98 24.66
C SER A 248 11.38 11.90 26.04
N GLU A 249 10.69 11.36 27.05
CA GLU A 249 11.27 11.11 28.39
C GLU A 249 12.46 10.13 28.31
N LEU A 250 12.29 9.02 27.60
CA LEU A 250 13.35 8.00 27.46
C LEU A 250 14.57 8.54 26.73
N VAL A 251 14.39 9.25 25.62
CA VAL A 251 15.52 9.87 24.88
C VAL A 251 16.21 10.94 25.73
N THR A 252 15.42 11.74 26.48
CA THR A 252 15.99 12.76 27.37
C THR A 252 16.73 12.14 28.57
N LEU A 253 16.29 10.98 29.02
CA LEU A 253 17.00 10.22 30.08
C LEU A 253 18.34 9.67 29.54
N GLU A 254 18.37 9.16 28.32
CA GLU A 254 19.56 8.58 27.71
C GLU A 254 20.60 9.63 27.31
N LEU A 255 20.18 10.69 26.60
CA LEU A 255 21.08 11.70 26.02
C LEU A 255 21.22 12.99 26.87
N GLY A 256 20.46 13.09 27.95
CA GLY A 256 20.34 14.32 28.75
C GLY A 256 19.42 15.36 28.08
N PRO A 257 19.01 16.41 28.81
CA PRO A 257 18.21 17.50 28.27
C PRO A 257 19.02 18.33 27.26
N GLN A 258 18.34 18.87 26.26
CA GLN A 258 18.97 19.76 25.27
C GLN A 258 19.52 21.03 25.96
N THR A 259 20.68 21.47 25.51
CA THR A 259 21.26 22.74 25.94
C THR A 259 20.50 23.91 25.26
N GLU A 260 20.57 25.11 25.84
CA GLU A 260 19.95 26.31 25.23
C GLU A 260 20.49 26.60 23.84
N LEU A 261 21.78 26.32 23.63
CA LEU A 261 22.42 26.50 22.33
C LEU A 261 21.89 25.53 21.28
N GLU A 262 21.68 24.26 21.64
CA GLU A 262 21.07 23.28 20.73
C GLU A 262 19.65 23.66 20.36
N VAL A 263 18.84 24.09 21.34
CA VAL A 263 17.48 24.56 21.11
C VAL A 263 17.49 25.78 20.17
N ALA A 264 18.33 26.76 20.44
CA ALA A 264 18.44 27.98 19.61
C ALA A 264 18.86 27.65 18.17
N ARG A 265 19.84 26.76 17.97
CA ARG A 265 20.29 26.30 16.66
C ARG A 265 19.17 25.57 15.89
N LYS A 266 18.46 24.66 16.55
CA LYS A 266 17.34 23.94 15.96
C LYS A 266 16.19 24.88 15.55
N LEU A 267 15.84 25.85 16.40
CA LEU A 267 14.82 26.84 16.07
C LEU A 267 15.26 27.77 14.93
N ALA A 268 16.52 28.20 14.92
CA ALA A 268 17.04 29.05 13.84
C ALA A 268 16.98 28.33 12.47
N SER A 269 17.27 27.02 12.42
CA SER A 269 17.17 26.23 11.19
C SER A 269 15.74 26.06 10.69
N GLU A 270 14.72 26.31 11.51
CA GLU A 270 13.32 26.24 11.14
C GLU A 270 12.82 27.50 10.42
N VAL A 271 13.54 28.61 10.51
CA VAL A 271 13.12 29.89 9.88
C VAL A 271 12.94 29.74 8.38
N ASP A 272 13.86 29.08 7.70
CA ASP A 272 13.84 28.92 6.24
C ASP A 272 13.20 27.61 5.78
N ALA A 273 12.74 26.77 6.70
CA ALA A 273 12.21 25.46 6.36
C ALA A 273 10.91 25.55 5.53
N GLU A 274 10.86 24.82 4.43
CA GLU A 274 9.69 24.75 3.53
C GLU A 274 8.71 23.64 3.98
N ARG A 275 8.30 23.73 5.23
CA ARG A 275 7.37 22.81 5.90
C ARG A 275 6.77 23.49 7.12
N LEU A 276 5.75 22.88 7.70
CA LEU A 276 5.21 23.32 8.98
C LEU A 276 6.23 23.10 10.10
N THR A 277 6.57 24.18 10.83
CA THR A 277 7.60 24.18 11.88
C THR A 277 7.02 24.48 13.28
N ARG A 278 7.86 24.43 14.32
CA ARG A 278 7.50 24.88 15.67
C ARG A 278 7.16 26.38 15.68
N LEU A 279 7.94 27.17 14.93
CA LEU A 279 7.72 28.62 14.82
C LEU A 279 6.33 28.92 14.24
N ASP A 280 5.91 28.18 13.19
CA ASP A 280 4.58 28.35 12.59
C ASP A 280 3.46 28.03 13.56
N ARG A 281 3.63 26.98 14.38
CA ARG A 281 2.62 26.62 15.39
C ARG A 281 2.47 27.68 16.46
N MET A 282 3.57 28.30 16.86
CA MET A 282 3.54 29.41 17.82
C MET A 282 2.78 30.60 17.22
N LEU A 283 3.05 30.94 15.95
CA LEU A 283 2.33 32.01 15.24
C LEU A 283 0.84 31.70 15.08
N ILE A 284 0.51 30.46 14.69
CA ILE A 284 -0.88 30.00 14.53
C ILE A 284 -1.63 30.02 15.87
N ALA A 285 -1.01 29.56 16.96
CA ALA A 285 -1.61 29.55 18.28
C ALA A 285 -1.92 30.98 18.75
N GLU A 286 -0.99 31.92 18.58
CA GLU A 286 -1.19 33.34 18.92
C GLU A 286 -2.34 33.97 18.10
N GLN A 287 -2.40 33.67 16.78
CA GLN A 287 -3.51 34.13 15.95
C GLN A 287 -4.85 33.52 16.36
N GLN A 288 -4.89 32.25 16.75
CA GLN A 288 -6.13 31.60 17.20
C GLN A 288 -6.65 32.20 18.52
N GLU A 289 -5.73 32.63 19.39
CA GLU A 289 -6.09 33.20 20.68
C GLU A 289 -6.52 34.69 20.57
N ARG A 290 -5.80 35.50 19.75
CA ARG A 290 -5.96 36.94 19.68
C ARG A 290 -6.55 37.48 18.38
N GLY A 291 -6.72 36.62 17.36
CA GLY A 291 -7.18 37.00 16.04
C GLY A 291 -6.07 37.52 15.12
N PHE A 292 -4.88 37.84 15.66
CA PHE A 292 -3.68 38.27 14.94
C PHE A 292 -2.43 37.90 15.75
N VAL A 293 -1.26 37.96 15.11
CA VAL A 293 0.04 37.73 15.74
C VAL A 293 0.67 39.07 16.11
N ASP A 294 0.92 39.31 17.41
CA ASP A 294 1.59 40.51 17.89
C ASP A 294 3.04 40.25 18.31
N LEU A 295 3.97 40.65 17.47
CA LEU A 295 5.42 40.48 17.68
C LEU A 295 6.11 41.79 18.07
N ARG A 296 5.37 42.79 18.53
CA ARG A 296 5.94 44.03 19.07
C ARG A 296 6.61 43.79 20.42
N THR A 297 7.47 44.70 20.84
CA THR A 297 8.22 44.54 22.09
C THR A 297 7.27 44.61 23.29
N ASN A 298 7.39 43.67 24.21
CA ASN A 298 6.65 43.59 25.50
C ASN A 298 5.11 43.50 25.40
N THR A 299 4.55 43.05 24.28
CA THR A 299 3.10 42.92 24.09
C THR A 299 2.55 41.53 24.46
N SER A 300 3.39 40.51 24.46
CA SER A 300 2.95 39.16 24.78
C SER A 300 3.30 38.76 26.22
N ASP A 301 2.34 38.14 26.91
CA ASP A 301 2.56 37.50 28.26
C ASP A 301 3.35 36.22 28.15
N SER A 302 3.37 35.59 26.97
CA SER A 302 4.10 34.36 26.74
C SER A 302 5.63 34.56 26.76
N TYR A 303 6.29 33.93 27.71
CA TYR A 303 7.76 33.91 27.80
C TYR A 303 8.38 33.42 26.49
N THR A 304 7.79 32.40 25.90
CA THR A 304 8.31 31.73 24.68
C THR A 304 8.26 32.62 23.47
N LEU A 305 7.18 33.38 23.28
CA LEU A 305 7.07 34.35 22.21
C LEU A 305 8.10 35.47 22.39
N ARG A 306 8.29 35.95 23.63
CA ARG A 306 9.31 36.98 23.91
C ARG A 306 10.73 36.48 23.65
N ALA A 307 11.06 35.27 24.14
CA ALA A 307 12.40 34.69 24.00
C ALA A 307 12.78 34.41 22.55
N ASN A 308 11.82 34.03 21.71
CA ASN A 308 12.05 33.66 20.30
C ASN A 308 11.55 34.72 19.30
N ARG A 309 11.24 35.93 19.78
CA ARG A 309 10.63 36.99 18.99
C ARG A 309 11.35 37.28 17.66
N HIS A 310 12.67 37.32 17.65
CA HIS A 310 13.48 37.57 16.45
C HIS A 310 13.28 36.45 15.41
N LEU A 311 13.29 35.18 15.79
CA LEU A 311 13.05 34.05 14.91
C LEU A 311 11.60 34.03 14.38
N LEU A 312 10.63 34.41 15.21
CA LEU A 312 9.22 34.48 14.82
C LEU A 312 8.99 35.62 13.79
N ILE A 313 9.66 36.77 13.93
CA ILE A 313 9.62 37.85 12.94
C ILE A 313 10.26 37.38 11.62
N ASP A 314 11.42 36.76 11.66
CA ASP A 314 12.09 36.28 10.47
C ASP A 314 11.25 35.19 9.78
N ARG A 315 10.62 34.31 10.55
CA ARG A 315 9.68 33.32 10.02
C ARG A 315 8.45 33.94 9.42
N ALA A 316 7.82 34.93 10.06
CA ALA A 316 6.67 35.65 9.54
C ALA A 316 7.00 36.33 8.20
N LYS A 317 8.16 36.99 8.07
CA LYS A 317 8.66 37.53 6.80
C LYS A 317 8.90 36.46 5.75
N ARG A 318 9.34 35.27 6.15
CA ARG A 318 9.48 34.11 5.21
C ARG A 318 8.12 33.65 4.72
N LEU A 319 7.13 33.53 5.62
CA LEU A 319 5.76 33.18 5.27
C LEU A 319 5.11 34.22 4.37
N GLU A 320 5.40 35.52 4.56
CA GLU A 320 4.93 36.58 3.69
C GLU A 320 5.43 36.40 2.25
N ARG A 321 6.71 36.06 2.05
CA ARG A 321 7.26 35.74 0.72
C ARG A 321 6.56 34.55 0.07
N TYR A 322 5.99 33.64 0.86
CA TYR A 322 5.17 32.52 0.35
C TYR A 322 3.70 32.92 0.14
N GLY A 323 3.30 34.16 0.48
CA GLY A 323 1.89 34.59 0.46
C GLY A 323 1.03 33.94 1.54
N LEU A 324 1.66 33.46 2.62
CA LEU A 324 1.01 32.76 3.74
C LEU A 324 0.89 33.64 5.00
N ALA A 325 1.47 34.83 4.98
CA ALA A 325 1.34 35.84 6.02
C ALA A 325 1.32 37.23 5.39
N SER A 326 0.81 38.25 6.12
CA SER A 326 0.90 39.66 5.76
C SER A 326 1.11 40.49 7.02
N GLU A 327 1.96 41.51 6.95
CA GLU A 327 2.11 42.47 8.02
C GLU A 327 0.97 43.49 7.91
N ILE A 328 0.07 43.52 8.88
CA ILE A 328 -1.11 44.44 8.89
C ILE A 328 -0.77 45.79 9.52
N GLU A 329 0.13 45.80 10.48
CA GLU A 329 0.73 46.99 11.12
C GLU A 329 2.18 46.62 11.50
N PRO A 330 3.07 47.60 11.68
CA PRO A 330 4.45 47.29 12.09
C PRO A 330 4.53 46.38 13.30
N GLY A 331 5.06 45.16 13.09
CA GLY A 331 5.17 44.08 14.10
C GLY A 331 3.89 43.33 14.40
N ARG A 332 2.79 43.56 13.66
CA ARG A 332 1.55 42.77 13.71
C ARG A 332 1.33 42.03 12.43
N TRP A 333 1.03 40.77 12.52
CA TRP A 333 0.91 39.86 11.38
C TRP A 333 -0.43 39.14 11.35
N ALA A 334 -0.94 38.88 10.16
CA ALA A 334 -2.05 37.99 9.90
C ALA A 334 -1.55 36.79 9.07
N LEU A 335 -1.84 35.59 9.52
CA LEU A 335 -1.58 34.37 8.75
C LEU A 335 -2.82 34.04 7.91
N ALA A 336 -2.59 33.57 6.70
CA ALA A 336 -3.65 33.06 5.84
C ALA A 336 -4.32 31.81 6.45
N ASP A 337 -5.63 31.68 6.32
CA ASP A 337 -6.38 30.51 6.84
C ASP A 337 -5.84 29.16 6.33
N LYS A 338 -5.22 29.16 5.15
CA LYS A 338 -4.63 27.97 4.52
C LYS A 338 -3.15 27.77 4.86
N ALA A 339 -2.53 28.63 5.65
CA ALA A 339 -1.09 28.62 5.90
C ALA A 339 -0.61 27.25 6.41
N GLU A 340 -1.29 26.69 7.41
CA GLU A 340 -0.97 25.40 7.99
C GLU A 340 -1.07 24.26 6.94
N GLY A 341 -2.18 24.20 6.21
CA GLY A 341 -2.39 23.18 5.17
C GLY A 341 -1.34 23.26 4.07
N THR A 342 -1.05 24.47 3.58
CA THR A 342 -0.05 24.69 2.54
C THR A 342 1.37 24.29 2.99
N LEU A 343 1.75 24.61 4.24
CA LEU A 343 3.06 24.23 4.78
C LEU A 343 3.21 22.72 4.96
N ARG A 344 2.13 22.00 5.27
CA ARG A 344 2.11 20.54 5.31
C ARG A 344 2.29 19.93 3.93
N GLU A 345 1.54 20.43 2.94
CA GLU A 345 1.65 19.99 1.54
C GLU A 345 3.05 20.23 0.97
N LEU A 346 3.68 21.36 1.29
CA LEU A 346 5.07 21.63 0.92
C LEU A 346 6.03 20.64 1.56
N GLY A 347 5.85 20.33 2.85
CA GLY A 347 6.65 19.31 3.53
C GLY A 347 6.52 17.93 2.90
N GLU A 348 5.31 17.49 2.60
CA GLU A 348 5.05 16.20 1.93
C GLU A 348 5.69 16.16 0.53
N ARG A 349 5.56 17.24 -0.24
CA ARG A 349 6.17 17.35 -1.56
C ARG A 349 7.70 17.29 -1.50
N ASN A 350 8.31 17.95 -0.53
CA ASN A 350 9.76 17.93 -0.33
C ASN A 350 10.25 16.52 0.08
N ASP A 351 9.49 15.78 0.87
CA ASP A 351 9.82 14.40 1.24
C ASP A 351 9.73 13.47 0.01
N ILE A 352 8.76 13.66 -0.88
CA ILE A 352 8.67 12.96 -2.16
C ILE A 352 9.90 13.26 -3.04
N ILE A 353 10.27 14.55 -3.18
CA ILE A 353 11.45 14.97 -3.96
C ILE A 353 12.72 14.32 -3.41
N LYS A 354 12.91 14.30 -2.09
CA LYS A 354 14.05 13.60 -1.46
C LYS A 354 14.05 12.10 -1.75
N THR A 355 12.87 11.47 -1.72
CA THR A 355 12.72 10.04 -2.04
C THR A 355 13.11 9.75 -3.49
N MET A 356 12.69 10.60 -4.43
CA MET A 356 13.06 10.50 -5.84
C MET A 356 14.57 10.69 -6.04
N HIS A 357 15.15 11.72 -5.41
CA HIS A 357 16.58 11.98 -5.51
C HIS A 357 17.42 10.82 -4.96
N ARG A 358 17.05 10.28 -3.80
CA ARG A 358 17.72 9.11 -3.24
C ARG A 358 17.63 7.89 -4.15
N ALA A 359 16.46 7.64 -4.76
CA ALA A 359 16.32 6.53 -5.72
C ALA A 359 17.25 6.69 -6.93
N LEU A 360 17.49 7.92 -7.37
CA LEU A 360 18.45 8.24 -8.44
C LEU A 360 19.90 8.06 -7.97
N GLU A 361 20.23 8.47 -6.74
CA GLU A 361 21.56 8.25 -6.13
C GLU A 361 21.86 6.76 -5.99
N ASP A 362 20.93 5.99 -5.42
CA ASP A 362 21.04 4.53 -5.26
C ASP A 362 21.21 3.80 -6.60
N HIS A 363 20.82 4.44 -7.71
CA HIS A 363 20.99 3.91 -9.06
C HIS A 363 22.19 4.50 -9.81
N GLY A 364 22.90 5.44 -9.19
CA GLY A 364 24.10 6.06 -9.75
C GLY A 364 23.86 7.06 -10.89
N ILE A 365 22.64 7.60 -11.03
CA ILE A 365 22.21 8.49 -12.11
C ILE A 365 21.74 9.87 -11.65
N ALA A 366 21.94 10.22 -10.38
CA ALA A 366 21.50 11.49 -9.81
C ALA A 366 22.13 12.72 -10.51
N GLY A 367 23.36 12.60 -11.00
CA GLY A 367 24.05 13.67 -11.72
C GLY A 367 23.40 14.08 -13.05
N ASP A 368 22.67 13.15 -13.68
CA ASP A 368 22.05 13.34 -14.99
C ASP A 368 20.56 13.73 -14.90
N ARG A 369 19.99 13.77 -13.71
CA ARG A 369 18.55 14.01 -13.45
C ARG A 369 18.37 15.10 -12.40
N GLY A 370 17.96 16.28 -12.81
CA GLY A 370 17.71 17.40 -11.89
C GLY A 370 16.25 17.44 -11.38
N PRO A 371 16.00 18.17 -10.27
CA PRO A 371 14.64 18.34 -9.71
C PRO A 371 13.63 18.94 -10.70
N GLY A 372 14.08 19.72 -11.69
CA GLY A 372 13.23 20.25 -12.75
C GLY A 372 12.64 19.21 -13.70
N GLN A 373 13.18 17.97 -13.67
CA GLN A 373 12.71 16.82 -14.46
C GLN A 373 11.81 15.88 -13.64
N TYR A 374 11.48 16.22 -12.38
CA TYR A 374 10.65 15.41 -11.54
C TYR A 374 9.16 15.63 -11.83
N ALA A 375 8.42 14.55 -12.04
CA ALA A 375 6.98 14.56 -12.28
C ALA A 375 6.27 13.78 -11.16
N LEU A 376 5.41 14.46 -10.41
CA LEU A 376 4.64 13.88 -9.32
C LEU A 376 3.21 13.62 -9.79
N HIS A 377 2.76 12.38 -9.67
CA HIS A 377 1.43 11.96 -10.09
C HIS A 377 0.56 11.64 -8.86
N GLY A 378 -0.41 12.50 -8.59
CA GLY A 378 -1.33 12.40 -7.44
C GLY A 378 -2.44 11.36 -7.56
N GLY A 379 -2.16 10.21 -8.18
CA GLY A 379 -3.09 9.08 -8.29
C GLY A 379 -3.87 9.01 -9.61
N THR A 380 -3.77 9.99 -10.51
CA THR A 380 -4.35 9.93 -11.86
C THR A 380 -3.23 10.08 -12.89
N ILE A 381 -3.13 9.10 -13.79
CA ILE A 381 -2.19 9.12 -14.91
C ILE A 381 -3.02 9.30 -16.19
N THR A 382 -2.80 10.40 -16.87
CA THR A 382 -3.51 10.75 -18.10
C THR A 382 -2.80 10.24 -19.36
N GLU A 383 -1.47 10.21 -19.32
CA GLU A 383 -0.62 9.75 -20.42
C GLU A 383 0.20 8.54 -19.98
N PRO A 384 0.44 7.56 -20.86
CA PRO A 384 1.27 6.41 -20.52
C PRO A 384 2.70 6.81 -20.19
N ILE A 385 3.22 6.32 -19.08
CA ILE A 385 4.62 6.47 -18.64
C ILE A 385 5.31 5.15 -18.95
N VAL A 386 6.36 5.18 -19.76
CA VAL A 386 7.24 4.02 -20.00
C VAL A 386 8.60 4.32 -19.37
N GLY A 387 9.15 3.40 -18.60
CA GLY A 387 10.44 3.65 -17.95
C GLY A 387 10.96 2.49 -17.10
N ARG A 388 12.14 2.70 -16.58
CA ARG A 388 12.84 1.78 -15.68
C ARG A 388 12.46 2.09 -14.23
N VAL A 389 12.09 1.07 -13.47
CA VAL A 389 11.83 1.22 -12.02
C VAL A 389 13.17 1.36 -11.29
N ILE A 390 13.39 2.51 -10.67
CA ILE A 390 14.57 2.81 -9.87
C ILE A 390 14.30 2.80 -8.37
N GLY A 391 13.03 3.00 -7.96
CA GLY A 391 12.61 2.96 -6.57
C GLY A 391 11.22 2.39 -6.40
N LYS A 392 10.99 1.76 -5.25
CA LYS A 392 9.70 1.22 -4.85
C LYS A 392 9.61 1.27 -3.33
N GLY A 393 8.49 1.77 -2.79
CA GLY A 393 8.36 1.93 -1.35
C GLY A 393 6.94 2.16 -0.87
N LEU A 394 6.79 2.35 0.46
CA LEU A 394 5.57 2.90 1.03
C LEU A 394 5.47 4.38 0.68
N ALA A 395 4.28 4.83 0.31
CA ALA A 395 4.03 6.22 -0.07
C ALA A 395 3.63 7.07 1.13
N GLY A 396 3.92 8.36 1.05
CA GLY A 396 3.50 9.36 2.03
C GLY A 396 4.17 9.16 3.39
N ASP A 397 3.38 8.92 4.42
CA ASP A 397 3.82 8.79 5.80
C ASP A 397 4.45 7.43 6.18
N GLU A 398 4.65 6.52 5.24
CA GLU A 398 5.16 5.14 5.40
C GLU A 398 4.38 4.26 6.40
N ILE A 399 3.35 4.78 7.03
CA ILE A 399 2.49 4.07 7.98
C ILE A 399 1.21 3.54 7.31
N GLY A 400 0.92 4.06 6.11
CA GLY A 400 -0.21 3.69 5.29
C GLY A 400 -0.01 2.39 4.53
N ASP A 401 -1.04 2.05 3.73
CA ASP A 401 -1.00 0.90 2.81
C ASP A 401 -0.75 1.34 1.36
N ARG A 402 -0.49 2.65 1.09
CA ARG A 402 -0.15 3.12 -0.25
C ARG A 402 1.30 2.81 -0.55
N LEU A 403 1.55 2.38 -1.77
CA LEU A 403 2.88 2.16 -2.31
C LEU A 403 3.21 3.22 -3.35
N HIS A 404 4.49 3.48 -3.54
CA HIS A 404 4.98 4.32 -4.63
C HIS A 404 5.97 3.57 -5.53
N LEU A 405 6.05 4.02 -6.75
CA LEU A 405 7.11 3.70 -7.70
C LEU A 405 7.85 4.99 -8.07
N VAL A 406 9.18 4.90 -8.16
CA VAL A 406 10.01 5.91 -8.82
C VAL A 406 10.48 5.32 -10.15
N ILE A 407 10.13 5.99 -11.24
CA ILE A 407 10.33 5.50 -12.60
C ILE A 407 11.20 6.51 -13.34
N ASP A 408 12.34 6.07 -13.85
CA ASP A 408 13.18 6.83 -14.78
C ASP A 408 12.59 6.66 -16.18
N GLY A 409 11.89 7.69 -16.66
CA GLY A 409 11.07 7.64 -17.85
C GLY A 409 11.87 7.77 -19.15
N VAL A 410 11.39 7.13 -20.21
CA VAL A 410 11.95 7.31 -21.57
C VAL A 410 11.73 8.72 -22.12
N ASP A 411 10.84 9.49 -21.52
CA ASP A 411 10.59 10.91 -21.81
C ASP A 411 11.63 11.86 -21.18
N GLY A 412 12.64 11.31 -20.49
CA GLY A 412 13.71 12.03 -19.82
C GLY A 412 13.33 12.62 -18.46
N ARG A 413 12.16 12.25 -17.93
CA ARG A 413 11.67 12.66 -16.61
C ARG A 413 11.76 11.51 -15.61
N THR A 414 11.85 11.88 -14.35
CA THR A 414 11.69 10.94 -13.23
C THR A 414 10.28 11.08 -12.67
N HIS A 415 9.51 10.00 -12.68
CA HIS A 415 8.11 9.99 -12.26
C HIS A 415 7.95 9.35 -10.89
N TYR A 416 7.16 9.98 -10.02
CA TYR A 416 6.68 9.42 -8.76
C TYR A 416 5.20 9.08 -8.90
N VAL A 417 4.85 7.82 -8.69
CA VAL A 417 3.48 7.31 -8.90
C VAL A 417 3.03 6.54 -7.66
N GLU A 418 1.85 6.85 -7.12
CA GLU A 418 1.29 6.18 -5.95
C GLU A 418 0.11 5.27 -6.30
N THR A 419 0.03 4.09 -5.64
CA THR A 419 -1.10 3.16 -5.74
C THR A 419 -1.46 2.57 -4.38
N SER A 420 -2.74 2.24 -4.20
CA SER A 420 -3.25 1.44 -3.09
C SER A 420 -3.38 -0.05 -3.40
N ASP A 421 -3.12 -0.45 -4.66
CA ASP A 421 -3.22 -1.83 -5.09
C ASP A 421 -1.84 -2.53 -5.04
N HIS A 422 -1.59 -3.21 -3.92
CA HIS A 422 -0.36 -3.96 -3.70
C HIS A 422 -0.12 -5.04 -4.76
N SER A 423 -1.18 -5.65 -5.28
CA SER A 423 -1.06 -6.76 -6.23
C SER A 423 -0.41 -6.35 -7.56
N LYS A 424 -0.50 -5.07 -7.92
CA LYS A 424 0.13 -4.52 -9.12
C LYS A 424 1.64 -4.42 -9.01
N LEU A 425 2.16 -4.32 -7.78
CA LEU A 425 3.56 -4.05 -7.51
C LEU A 425 4.34 -5.26 -6.99
N ASP A 426 3.67 -6.34 -6.60
CA ASP A 426 4.31 -7.52 -5.99
C ASP A 426 5.41 -8.13 -6.90
N GLU A 427 5.16 -8.18 -8.21
CA GLU A 427 6.08 -8.77 -9.18
C GLU A 427 7.07 -7.76 -9.80
N ILE A 428 6.96 -6.48 -9.46
CA ILE A 428 7.81 -5.43 -10.01
C ILE A 428 9.06 -5.28 -9.15
N GLY A 429 10.23 -5.44 -9.77
CA GLY A 429 11.54 -5.25 -9.17
C GLY A 429 12.24 -3.97 -9.66
N ARG A 430 13.31 -3.56 -8.98
CA ARG A 430 14.23 -2.54 -9.49
C ARG A 430 14.85 -3.01 -10.81
N GLY A 431 15.06 -2.11 -11.74
CA GLY A 431 15.59 -2.40 -13.07
C GLY A 431 14.55 -2.90 -14.08
N HIS A 432 13.36 -3.34 -13.63
CA HIS A 432 12.30 -3.73 -14.55
C HIS A 432 11.85 -2.54 -15.40
N ILE A 433 11.58 -2.78 -16.68
CA ILE A 433 10.98 -1.79 -17.56
C ILE A 433 9.47 -2.02 -17.56
N ILE A 434 8.72 -0.96 -17.26
CA ILE A 434 7.28 -1.01 -17.12
C ILE A 434 6.59 0.08 -17.96
N ALA A 435 5.33 -0.15 -18.27
CA ALA A 435 4.41 0.87 -18.72
C ALA A 435 3.35 1.08 -17.64
N VAL A 436 3.14 2.33 -17.28
CA VAL A 436 2.09 2.76 -16.34
C VAL A 436 1.17 3.70 -17.10
N GLY A 437 -0.12 3.43 -17.09
CA GLY A 437 -1.05 4.24 -17.87
C GLY A 437 -2.47 4.17 -17.34
N PRO A 438 -3.39 4.96 -17.92
CA PRO A 438 -4.78 4.90 -17.55
C PRO A 438 -5.32 3.48 -17.72
N ILE A 439 -6.17 3.04 -16.81
CA ILE A 439 -6.92 1.81 -17.04
C ILE A 439 -7.81 2.10 -18.25
N GLN A 440 -7.54 1.43 -19.35
CA GLN A 440 -8.45 1.49 -20.49
C GLN A 440 -9.81 0.98 -20.03
N LEU A 441 -10.75 1.89 -19.94
CA LEU A 441 -12.15 1.53 -19.76
C LEU A 441 -12.49 0.71 -21.02
N THR A 442 -12.87 -0.54 -20.84
CA THR A 442 -13.54 -1.24 -21.92
C THR A 442 -14.78 -0.42 -22.26
N ASP A 443 -14.88 0.09 -23.48
CA ASP A 443 -16.07 0.79 -23.99
C ASP A 443 -17.30 -0.12 -24.03
N GLN A 444 -17.21 -1.30 -23.42
CA GLN A 444 -18.28 -2.27 -23.34
C GLN A 444 -18.83 -2.35 -21.92
N PRO A 445 -20.13 -2.33 -21.79
CA PRO A 445 -20.83 -2.56 -20.52
C PRO A 445 -20.44 -3.91 -19.92
N ARG A 446 -20.49 -4.04 -18.61
CA ARG A 446 -20.29 -5.34 -17.97
C ARG A 446 -21.32 -6.33 -18.46
N ALA A 447 -20.91 -7.57 -18.71
CA ALA A 447 -21.83 -8.66 -19.05
C ALA A 447 -22.99 -8.80 -18.04
N ALA A 448 -22.70 -8.54 -16.74
CA ALA A 448 -23.74 -8.54 -15.71
C ALA A 448 -24.81 -7.45 -15.92
N ASP A 449 -24.39 -6.23 -16.32
CA ASP A 449 -25.33 -5.12 -16.57
C ASP A 449 -26.18 -5.39 -17.81
N LEU A 450 -25.59 -5.99 -18.85
CA LEU A 450 -26.31 -6.43 -20.06
C LEU A 450 -27.30 -7.56 -19.73
N ASN A 451 -26.86 -8.60 -19.01
CA ASN A 451 -27.72 -9.70 -18.62
C ASN A 451 -28.90 -9.24 -17.74
N ILE A 452 -28.69 -8.30 -16.82
CA ILE A 452 -29.74 -7.72 -16.00
C ILE A 452 -30.71 -6.96 -16.88
N ARG A 453 -30.25 -6.12 -17.79
CA ARG A 453 -31.09 -5.37 -18.75
C ARG A 453 -31.93 -6.32 -19.60
N ASP A 454 -31.31 -7.34 -20.17
CA ASP A 454 -31.97 -8.29 -21.07
C ASP A 454 -33.01 -9.18 -20.35
N MET A 455 -32.91 -9.32 -19.03
CA MET A 455 -33.86 -10.04 -18.16
C MET A 455 -34.84 -9.11 -17.46
N THR A 456 -34.80 -7.82 -17.71
CA THR A 456 -35.77 -6.83 -17.19
C THR A 456 -37.00 -6.79 -18.08
N ASP A 457 -38.18 -6.82 -17.48
CA ASP A 457 -39.44 -6.77 -18.22
C ASP A 457 -39.74 -5.36 -18.77
N GLU A 458 -40.81 -5.26 -19.60
CA GLU A 458 -41.23 -4.00 -20.23
C GLU A 458 -41.57 -2.90 -19.23
N THR A 459 -41.90 -3.28 -17.97
CA THR A 459 -42.19 -2.34 -16.88
C THR A 459 -40.96 -1.88 -16.12
N GLY A 460 -39.77 -2.34 -16.53
CA GLY A 460 -38.50 -2.02 -15.90
C GLY A 460 -38.21 -2.81 -14.62
N ILE A 461 -38.88 -3.96 -14.45
CA ILE A 461 -38.68 -4.81 -13.26
C ILE A 461 -37.83 -6.03 -13.58
N TYR A 462 -36.73 -6.17 -12.84
CA TYR A 462 -35.87 -7.36 -12.86
C TYR A 462 -36.21 -8.27 -11.68
N ARG A 463 -36.31 -9.59 -11.96
CA ARG A 463 -36.60 -10.63 -10.95
C ARG A 463 -35.48 -11.68 -10.93
N PRO A 464 -34.71 -11.77 -9.82
CA PRO A 464 -33.66 -12.78 -9.69
C PRO A 464 -34.12 -14.22 -9.90
N GLY A 465 -35.34 -14.58 -9.42
CA GLY A 465 -35.90 -15.91 -9.59
C GLY A 465 -36.13 -16.27 -11.07
N ALA A 466 -36.73 -15.35 -11.85
CA ALA A 466 -36.92 -15.55 -13.28
C ALA A 466 -35.59 -15.69 -14.03
N HIS A 467 -34.61 -14.89 -13.65
CA HIS A 467 -33.25 -15.00 -14.21
C HIS A 467 -32.59 -16.35 -13.89
N LEU A 468 -32.80 -16.86 -12.66
CA LEU A 468 -32.30 -18.18 -12.26
C LEU A 468 -32.88 -19.30 -13.11
N GLU A 469 -34.20 -19.29 -13.33
CA GLU A 469 -34.87 -20.28 -14.17
C GLU A 469 -34.40 -20.23 -15.61
N ALA A 470 -34.32 -19.03 -16.20
CA ALA A 470 -33.85 -18.84 -17.57
C ALA A 470 -32.35 -19.23 -17.76
N ALA A 471 -31.53 -19.03 -16.75
CA ALA A 471 -30.10 -19.33 -16.81
C ALA A 471 -29.79 -20.80 -16.52
N ARG A 472 -30.65 -21.53 -15.79
CA ARG A 472 -30.36 -22.86 -15.22
C ARG A 472 -29.80 -23.84 -16.26
N ALA A 473 -30.57 -24.15 -17.30
CA ALA A 473 -30.16 -25.14 -18.30
C ALA A 473 -28.87 -24.75 -19.06
N LYS A 474 -28.66 -23.45 -19.28
CA LYS A 474 -27.48 -22.93 -19.98
C LYS A 474 -26.23 -23.01 -19.10
N ILE A 475 -26.34 -22.64 -17.82
CA ILE A 475 -25.22 -22.62 -16.86
C ILE A 475 -24.82 -24.04 -16.44
N GLU A 476 -25.82 -24.93 -16.21
CA GLU A 476 -25.55 -26.33 -15.87
C GLU A 476 -24.88 -27.08 -17.03
N ARG A 477 -25.26 -26.78 -18.29
CA ARG A 477 -24.62 -27.37 -19.47
C ARG A 477 -23.12 -27.08 -19.56
N ILE A 478 -22.68 -25.90 -19.09
CA ILE A 478 -21.27 -25.52 -19.07
C ILE A 478 -20.57 -25.87 -17.74
N GLY A 479 -21.27 -26.63 -16.84
CA GLY A 479 -20.72 -27.06 -15.55
C GLY A 479 -20.62 -25.96 -14.50
N GLY A 480 -21.40 -24.89 -14.64
CA GLY A 480 -21.48 -23.78 -13.69
C GLY A 480 -22.55 -23.98 -12.61
N ASP A 481 -22.53 -23.12 -11.59
CA ASP A 481 -23.55 -23.00 -10.55
C ASP A 481 -24.52 -21.87 -10.89
N PRO A 482 -25.80 -22.16 -11.27
CA PRO A 482 -26.78 -21.13 -11.64
C PRO A 482 -27.09 -20.15 -10.49
N ASP A 483 -27.14 -20.64 -9.24
CA ASP A 483 -27.36 -19.80 -8.06
C ASP A 483 -26.22 -18.84 -7.82
N ALA A 484 -24.97 -19.30 -7.93
CA ALA A 484 -23.80 -18.43 -7.83
C ALA A 484 -23.76 -17.38 -8.94
N PHE A 485 -24.19 -17.77 -10.16
CA PHE A 485 -24.31 -16.88 -11.31
C PHE A 485 -25.28 -15.74 -10.99
N VAL A 486 -26.54 -16.02 -10.62
CA VAL A 486 -27.55 -15.00 -10.33
C VAL A 486 -27.20 -14.18 -9.08
N ARG A 487 -26.65 -14.81 -8.02
CA ARG A 487 -26.10 -14.09 -6.86
C ARG A 487 -25.04 -13.05 -7.23
N SER A 488 -24.29 -13.28 -8.30
CA SER A 488 -23.32 -12.29 -8.80
C SER A 488 -24.01 -11.03 -9.36
N HIS A 489 -25.13 -11.19 -10.04
CA HIS A 489 -25.95 -10.11 -10.59
C HIS A 489 -26.65 -9.32 -9.46
N VAL A 490 -27.21 -10.02 -8.45
CA VAL A 490 -27.80 -9.36 -7.28
C VAL A 490 -26.74 -8.53 -6.51
N ARG A 491 -25.49 -9.04 -6.38
CA ARG A 491 -24.40 -8.25 -5.79
C ARG A 491 -24.08 -6.99 -6.59
N ARG A 492 -24.14 -7.07 -7.92
CA ARG A 492 -23.98 -5.91 -8.79
C ARG A 492 -25.12 -4.91 -8.58
N LEU A 493 -26.36 -5.35 -8.55
CA LEU A 493 -27.52 -4.50 -8.25
C LEU A 493 -27.43 -3.81 -6.89
N GLU A 494 -26.97 -4.50 -5.84
CA GLU A 494 -26.73 -3.89 -4.54
C GLU A 494 -25.65 -2.79 -4.57
N ALA A 495 -24.63 -2.95 -5.40
CA ALA A 495 -23.60 -1.91 -5.59
C ALA A 495 -24.20 -0.68 -6.30
N LEU A 496 -24.97 -0.90 -7.37
CA LEU A 496 -25.62 0.17 -8.14
C LEU A 496 -26.74 0.86 -7.34
N ARG A 497 -27.46 0.15 -6.46
CA ARG A 497 -28.42 0.73 -5.54
C ARG A 497 -27.78 1.71 -4.56
N ARG A 498 -26.63 1.36 -4.01
CA ARG A 498 -25.86 2.28 -3.13
C ARG A 498 -25.40 3.54 -3.86
N ALA A 499 -25.25 3.45 -5.17
CA ALA A 499 -24.92 4.58 -6.04
C ALA A 499 -26.15 5.35 -6.53
N GLY A 500 -27.38 4.94 -6.14
CA GLY A 500 -28.63 5.58 -6.55
C GLY A 500 -29.00 5.34 -8.02
N ILE A 501 -28.49 4.28 -8.65
CA ILE A 501 -28.73 3.96 -10.08
C ILE A 501 -29.93 3.03 -10.25
N VAL A 502 -30.09 2.07 -9.34
CA VAL A 502 -31.22 1.13 -9.34
C VAL A 502 -31.93 1.18 -7.97
N GLU A 503 -33.21 0.80 -7.94
CA GLU A 503 -34.02 0.74 -6.75
C GLU A 503 -34.41 -0.70 -6.44
N ARG A 504 -34.32 -1.10 -5.17
CA ARG A 504 -34.84 -2.37 -4.68
C ARG A 504 -36.22 -2.16 -4.12
N ILE A 505 -37.23 -2.74 -4.75
CA ILE A 505 -38.64 -2.65 -4.33
C ILE A 505 -38.85 -3.59 -3.12
N ASP A 506 -38.47 -4.86 -3.28
CA ASP A 506 -38.52 -5.88 -2.22
C ASP A 506 -37.41 -6.94 -2.38
N ALA A 507 -37.57 -8.12 -1.78
CA ALA A 507 -36.59 -9.20 -1.85
C ALA A 507 -36.44 -9.76 -3.27
N GLU A 508 -37.52 -9.76 -4.08
CA GLU A 508 -37.60 -10.42 -5.38
C GLU A 508 -37.70 -9.44 -6.56
N HIS A 509 -37.87 -8.13 -6.31
CA HIS A 509 -38.13 -7.16 -7.36
C HIS A 509 -37.16 -5.97 -7.28
N TRP A 510 -36.58 -5.65 -8.45
CA TRP A 510 -35.66 -4.53 -8.63
C TRP A 510 -36.11 -3.65 -9.78
N LYS A 511 -36.19 -2.35 -9.56
CA LYS A 511 -36.49 -1.37 -10.61
C LYS A 511 -35.21 -0.98 -11.31
N ILE A 512 -35.14 -1.21 -12.59
CA ILE A 512 -33.93 -1.06 -13.44
C ILE A 512 -34.20 0.03 -14.48
N PRO A 513 -33.34 1.05 -14.58
CA PRO A 513 -33.46 2.05 -15.64
C PRO A 513 -33.06 1.46 -17.00
N ALA A 514 -33.67 1.93 -18.08
CA ALA A 514 -33.39 1.47 -19.43
C ALA A 514 -31.91 1.66 -19.83
N ASP A 515 -31.27 2.70 -19.30
CA ASP A 515 -29.85 3.06 -19.52
C ASP A 515 -28.91 2.46 -18.46
N LEU A 516 -29.30 1.32 -17.84
CA LEU A 516 -28.49 0.63 -16.81
C LEU A 516 -27.03 0.41 -17.25
N ALA A 517 -26.83 -0.04 -18.47
CA ALA A 517 -25.52 -0.36 -19.00
C ALA A 517 -24.59 0.88 -19.03
N GLU A 518 -25.11 2.00 -19.48
CA GLU A 518 -24.38 3.27 -19.57
C GLU A 518 -24.12 3.86 -18.17
N ARG A 519 -25.12 3.87 -17.28
CA ARG A 519 -24.96 4.30 -15.88
C ARG A 519 -24.04 3.39 -15.10
N GLY A 520 -24.04 2.09 -15.39
CA GLY A 520 -23.13 1.11 -14.81
C GLY A 520 -21.68 1.36 -15.21
N MET A 521 -21.43 1.66 -16.50
CA MET A 521 -20.11 2.08 -16.99
C MET A 521 -19.65 3.38 -16.34
N ALA A 522 -20.52 4.40 -16.30
CA ALA A 522 -20.21 5.68 -15.67
C ALA A 522 -19.93 5.55 -14.15
N HIS A 523 -20.62 4.65 -13.47
CA HIS A 523 -20.35 4.32 -12.06
C HIS A 523 -18.97 3.68 -11.89
N ASP A 524 -18.64 2.71 -12.74
CA ASP A 524 -17.37 2.02 -12.69
C ASP A 524 -16.20 2.97 -13.03
N ALA A 525 -16.41 3.89 -13.97
CA ALA A 525 -15.46 4.95 -14.30
C ALA A 525 -15.17 5.87 -13.12
N ARG A 526 -16.21 6.31 -12.38
CA ARG A 526 -16.06 7.17 -11.18
C ARG A 526 -15.27 6.50 -10.06
N GLY A 527 -15.42 5.19 -9.89
CA GLY A 527 -14.69 4.42 -8.87
C GLY A 527 -13.21 4.18 -9.23
N ARG A 528 -12.87 4.21 -10.52
CA ARG A 528 -11.54 3.91 -11.07
C ARG A 528 -10.71 5.14 -11.45
N GLY A 529 -11.27 6.33 -11.40
CA GLY A 529 -10.61 7.57 -11.81
C GLY A 529 -9.37 7.97 -10.99
N LYS A 530 -8.98 7.17 -9.99
CA LYS A 530 -7.76 7.33 -9.19
C LYS A 530 -6.80 6.14 -9.32
N ASP A 531 -7.01 5.26 -10.28
CA ASP A 531 -6.22 4.05 -10.41
C ASP A 531 -5.64 3.94 -11.82
N PHE A 532 -4.50 3.30 -11.94
CA PHE A 532 -3.78 3.11 -13.21
C PHE A 532 -3.45 1.62 -13.39
N ALA A 533 -3.20 1.21 -14.63
CA ALA A 533 -2.69 -0.10 -14.96
C ALA A 533 -1.16 -0.07 -14.98
N VAL A 534 -0.54 -1.14 -14.47
CA VAL A 534 0.90 -1.37 -14.61
C VAL A 534 1.11 -2.62 -15.43
N ARG A 535 1.93 -2.52 -16.47
CA ARG A 535 2.33 -3.64 -17.31
C ARG A 535 3.85 -3.74 -17.34
N THR A 536 4.38 -4.87 -16.96
CA THR A 536 5.81 -5.16 -17.11
C THR A 536 6.11 -5.40 -18.58
N LEU A 537 7.02 -4.62 -19.13
CA LEU A 537 7.50 -4.73 -20.51
C LEU A 537 8.72 -5.63 -20.59
N SER A 538 9.63 -5.53 -19.60
CA SER A 538 10.78 -6.41 -19.44
C SER A 538 11.18 -6.53 -17.97
N THR A 539 11.62 -7.71 -17.57
CA THR A 539 12.28 -7.97 -16.28
C THR A 539 13.80 -7.93 -16.39
N LEU A 540 14.32 -7.77 -17.62
CA LEU A 540 15.74 -7.66 -17.92
C LEU A 540 16.14 -6.18 -18.04
N ASP A 541 17.31 -5.83 -17.54
CA ASP A 541 17.96 -4.56 -17.81
C ASP A 541 18.37 -4.44 -19.31
N LEU A 542 18.77 -3.23 -19.73
CA LEU A 542 19.09 -2.98 -21.15
C LEU A 542 20.27 -3.85 -21.65
N GLU A 543 21.30 -4.04 -20.83
CA GLU A 543 22.47 -4.83 -21.25
C GLU A 543 22.13 -6.29 -21.48
N ARG A 544 21.31 -6.87 -20.60
CA ARG A 544 20.83 -8.25 -20.78
C ARG A 544 19.88 -8.37 -21.98
N GLN A 545 19.09 -7.33 -22.27
CA GLN A 545 18.25 -7.33 -23.48
C GLN A 545 19.07 -7.25 -24.75
N ILE A 546 20.16 -6.46 -24.78
CA ILE A 546 21.07 -6.35 -25.96
C ILE A 546 21.66 -7.72 -26.30
N GLY A 547 22.11 -8.49 -25.31
CA GLY A 547 22.74 -9.80 -25.50
C GLY A 547 21.78 -10.99 -25.52
N SER A 548 20.47 -10.79 -25.41
CA SER A 548 19.51 -11.89 -25.28
C SER A 548 19.30 -12.66 -26.58
N ASP A 549 19.19 -14.01 -26.47
CA ASP A 549 18.77 -14.89 -27.57
C ASP A 549 17.25 -14.97 -27.75
N GLY A 550 16.48 -14.38 -26.83
CA GLY A 550 15.01 -14.35 -26.85
C GLY A 550 14.47 -13.00 -27.31
N ALA A 551 13.15 -12.96 -27.54
CA ALA A 551 12.46 -11.73 -27.89
C ALA A 551 12.34 -10.80 -26.69
N THR A 552 12.97 -9.63 -26.76
CA THR A 552 12.99 -8.63 -25.69
C THR A 552 12.02 -7.49 -25.97
N TRP A 553 11.88 -6.58 -24.99
CA TRP A 553 11.14 -5.34 -25.20
C TRP A 553 11.79 -4.47 -26.29
N LEU A 554 13.13 -4.39 -26.35
CA LEU A 554 13.83 -3.66 -27.41
C LEU A 554 13.45 -4.17 -28.80
N ASP A 555 13.33 -5.48 -28.97
CA ASP A 555 12.94 -6.09 -30.26
C ASP A 555 11.51 -5.67 -30.67
N ARG A 556 10.59 -5.64 -29.70
CA ARG A 556 9.21 -5.20 -29.92
C ARG A 556 9.13 -3.72 -30.29
N GLU A 557 9.92 -2.88 -29.64
CA GLU A 557 10.03 -1.45 -29.99
C GLU A 557 10.65 -1.25 -31.38
N LEU A 558 11.62 -2.09 -31.78
CA LEU A 558 12.25 -2.01 -33.09
C LEU A 558 11.28 -2.26 -34.25
N VAL A 559 10.32 -3.18 -34.08
CA VAL A 559 9.35 -3.56 -35.12
C VAL A 559 8.00 -2.87 -34.96
N SER A 560 7.76 -2.15 -33.89
CA SER A 560 6.48 -1.49 -33.61
C SER A 560 6.20 -0.40 -34.65
N SER A 561 4.95 -0.39 -35.15
CA SER A 561 4.43 0.71 -35.96
C SER A 561 4.16 1.98 -35.12
N SER A 562 3.91 1.81 -33.81
CA SER A 562 3.70 2.87 -32.85
C SER A 562 4.82 2.85 -31.82
N ARG A 563 5.99 3.35 -32.21
CA ARG A 563 7.17 3.38 -31.33
C ARG A 563 6.96 4.36 -30.18
N THR A 564 7.47 4.01 -29.02
CA THR A 564 7.54 4.92 -27.88
C THR A 564 8.45 6.12 -28.21
N ALA A 565 7.98 7.33 -27.98
CA ALA A 565 8.80 8.52 -28.17
C ALA A 565 9.91 8.54 -27.09
N LEU A 566 11.16 8.67 -27.55
CA LEU A 566 12.35 8.66 -26.69
C LEU A 566 12.92 10.07 -26.59
N ALA A 567 13.17 10.54 -25.37
CA ALA A 567 13.91 11.79 -25.16
C ALA A 567 15.38 11.63 -25.54
N GLY A 568 16.00 12.70 -26.01
CA GLY A 568 17.44 12.77 -26.28
C GLY A 568 18.34 12.79 -25.03
N THR A 569 17.73 12.71 -23.82
CA THR A 569 18.40 12.74 -22.53
C THR A 569 17.89 11.60 -21.65
N GLY A 570 18.60 11.34 -20.56
CA GLY A 570 18.14 10.40 -19.56
C GLY A 570 17.97 8.98 -20.07
N PHE A 571 17.00 8.28 -19.51
CA PHE A 571 16.72 6.88 -19.88
C PHE A 571 16.29 6.73 -21.35
N GLY A 572 15.63 7.75 -21.93
CA GLY A 572 15.30 7.73 -23.37
C GLY A 572 16.53 7.62 -24.27
N ARG A 573 17.60 8.38 -23.93
CA ARG A 573 18.89 8.28 -24.64
C ARG A 573 19.54 6.90 -24.44
N GLU A 574 19.51 6.39 -23.20
CA GLU A 574 20.06 5.04 -22.91
C GLU A 574 19.35 3.98 -23.76
N VAL A 575 18.02 4.03 -23.84
CA VAL A 575 17.21 3.12 -24.68
C VAL A 575 17.54 3.27 -26.16
N SER A 576 17.71 4.49 -26.67
CA SER A 576 18.07 4.71 -28.07
C SER A 576 19.41 4.05 -28.40
N VAL A 577 20.44 4.23 -27.56
CA VAL A 577 21.74 3.58 -27.72
C VAL A 577 21.62 2.05 -27.60
N ALA A 578 20.81 1.56 -26.66
CA ALA A 578 20.58 0.13 -26.50
C ALA A 578 19.90 -0.49 -27.74
N MET A 579 18.95 0.21 -28.37
CA MET A 579 18.30 -0.23 -29.61
C MET A 579 19.30 -0.34 -30.76
N ASP A 580 20.23 0.59 -30.90
CA ASP A 580 21.28 0.51 -31.92
C ASP A 580 22.23 -0.67 -31.69
N ARG A 581 22.66 -0.87 -30.44
CA ARG A 581 23.49 -2.02 -30.05
C ARG A 581 22.71 -3.34 -30.25
N ARG A 582 21.41 -3.38 -29.95
CA ARG A 582 20.58 -4.55 -30.16
C ARG A 582 20.46 -4.90 -31.65
N ARG A 583 20.27 -3.92 -32.53
CA ARG A 583 20.28 -4.13 -33.99
C ARG A 583 21.54 -4.82 -34.45
N GLN A 584 22.72 -4.35 -33.99
CA GLN A 584 23.99 -4.95 -34.33
C GLN A 584 24.14 -6.36 -33.75
N SER A 585 23.71 -6.58 -32.51
CA SER A 585 23.68 -7.91 -31.87
C SER A 585 22.84 -8.90 -32.67
N LEU A 586 21.65 -8.49 -33.16
CA LEU A 586 20.79 -9.32 -33.99
C LEU A 586 21.41 -9.70 -35.33
N VAL A 587 22.18 -8.81 -35.95
CA VAL A 587 22.96 -9.13 -37.16
C VAL A 587 24.02 -10.17 -36.84
N ASN A 588 24.77 -9.99 -35.76
CA ASN A 588 25.83 -10.91 -35.33
C ASN A 588 25.29 -12.30 -34.96
N MET A 589 24.06 -12.37 -34.43
CA MET A 589 23.35 -13.64 -34.13
C MET A 589 22.68 -14.28 -35.37
N GLY A 590 22.69 -13.61 -36.52
CA GLY A 590 22.05 -14.11 -37.76
C GLY A 590 20.53 -13.95 -37.79
N HIS A 591 19.95 -13.16 -36.88
CA HIS A 591 18.50 -12.91 -36.85
C HIS A 591 18.06 -11.71 -37.69
N ALA A 592 19.02 -10.89 -38.13
CA ALA A 592 18.79 -9.74 -38.99
C ALA A 592 19.86 -9.65 -40.06
N VAL A 593 19.58 -8.96 -41.18
CA VAL A 593 20.52 -8.75 -42.27
C VAL A 593 20.81 -7.27 -42.41
N GLN A 594 22.06 -6.91 -42.46
CA GLN A 594 22.49 -5.57 -42.82
C GLN A 594 22.52 -5.40 -44.34
N LEU A 595 21.83 -4.38 -44.84
CA LEU A 595 21.78 -4.04 -46.24
C LEU A 595 23.02 -3.19 -46.63
N GLU A 596 23.29 -3.07 -47.95
CA GLU A 596 24.40 -2.27 -48.47
C GLU A 596 24.35 -0.79 -48.08
N ASP A 597 23.13 -0.26 -47.85
CA ASP A 597 22.90 1.10 -47.41
C ASP A 597 23.02 1.29 -45.87
N GLY A 598 23.49 0.25 -45.16
CA GLY A 598 23.66 0.26 -43.71
C GLY A 598 22.38 0.01 -42.92
N ARG A 599 21.20 -0.03 -43.55
CA ARG A 599 19.94 -0.35 -42.89
C ARG A 599 19.88 -1.83 -42.47
N ILE A 600 19.25 -2.10 -41.33
CA ILE A 600 19.06 -3.47 -40.85
C ILE A 600 17.64 -3.92 -41.10
N ARG A 601 17.50 -5.05 -41.82
CA ARG A 601 16.23 -5.67 -42.14
C ARG A 601 16.02 -6.90 -41.28
N VAL A 602 14.84 -6.99 -40.64
CA VAL A 602 14.36 -8.16 -39.88
C VAL A 602 13.29 -8.92 -40.64
N PRO A 603 13.15 -10.24 -40.50
CA PRO A 603 12.10 -11.03 -41.06
C PRO A 603 10.70 -10.60 -40.58
N LYS A 604 9.64 -10.87 -41.34
CA LYS A 604 8.27 -10.52 -40.99
C LYS A 604 7.83 -11.16 -39.65
N ASP A 605 8.24 -12.42 -39.40
CA ASP A 605 7.88 -13.20 -38.22
C ASP A 605 9.01 -13.18 -37.15
N PHE A 606 9.81 -12.12 -37.15
CA PHE A 606 11.02 -11.98 -36.32
C PHE A 606 10.76 -12.27 -34.84
N ILE A 607 9.78 -11.59 -34.21
CA ILE A 607 9.46 -11.75 -32.78
C ILE A 607 9.04 -13.20 -32.48
N ALA A 608 8.11 -13.75 -33.29
CA ALA A 608 7.63 -15.11 -33.11
C ALA A 608 8.73 -16.18 -33.29
N ASN A 609 9.70 -15.91 -34.14
CA ASN A 609 10.85 -16.79 -34.35
C ASN A 609 11.79 -16.78 -33.15
N LEU A 610 12.11 -15.60 -32.58
CA LEU A 610 12.91 -15.47 -31.36
C LEU A 610 12.22 -16.14 -30.15
N GLU A 611 10.92 -15.92 -29.97
CA GLU A 611 10.14 -16.54 -28.89
C GLU A 611 10.15 -18.06 -28.99
N ARG A 612 9.90 -18.61 -30.20
CA ARG A 612 9.91 -20.06 -30.43
C ARG A 612 11.28 -20.68 -30.18
N ALA A 613 12.35 -20.03 -30.64
CA ALA A 613 13.71 -20.51 -30.42
C ALA A 613 14.08 -20.50 -28.93
N GLU A 614 13.71 -19.45 -28.20
CA GLU A 614 13.93 -19.33 -26.76
C GLU A 614 13.19 -20.43 -25.99
N ILE A 615 11.88 -20.59 -26.24
CA ILE A 615 11.05 -21.64 -25.61
C ILE A 615 11.61 -23.04 -25.87
N ALA A 616 12.04 -23.31 -27.10
CA ALA A 616 12.63 -24.61 -27.48
C ALA A 616 13.96 -24.85 -26.75
N ARG A 617 14.82 -23.85 -26.66
CA ARG A 617 16.11 -23.93 -25.98
C ARG A 617 15.94 -24.15 -24.48
N VAL A 618 15.15 -23.26 -23.82
CA VAL A 618 14.92 -23.35 -22.36
C VAL A 618 14.12 -24.58 -21.99
N GLY A 619 13.11 -24.96 -22.78
CA GLY A 619 12.34 -26.18 -22.55
C GLY A 619 13.21 -27.44 -22.60
N ARG A 620 14.13 -27.55 -23.57
CA ARG A 620 15.09 -28.66 -23.63
C ARG A 620 16.08 -28.67 -22.46
N ALA A 621 16.58 -27.53 -22.04
CA ALA A 621 17.46 -27.43 -20.87
C ALA A 621 16.74 -27.90 -19.58
N MET A 622 15.51 -27.42 -19.35
CA MET A 622 14.67 -27.82 -18.22
C MET A 622 14.30 -29.31 -18.27
N ALA A 623 14.10 -29.87 -19.49
CA ALA A 623 13.82 -31.29 -19.68
C ALA A 623 15.00 -32.16 -19.21
N GLY A 624 16.24 -31.78 -19.56
CA GLY A 624 17.45 -32.46 -19.12
C GLY A 624 17.66 -32.40 -17.61
N GLU A 625 17.42 -31.24 -17.00
CA GLU A 625 17.54 -31.06 -15.54
C GLU A 625 16.51 -31.87 -14.73
N ARG A 626 15.31 -32.05 -15.26
CA ARG A 626 14.18 -32.67 -14.53
C ARG A 626 13.91 -34.13 -14.94
N GLY A 627 14.58 -34.65 -15.94
CA GLY A 627 14.30 -35.98 -16.47
C GLY A 627 12.91 -36.10 -17.13
N LEU A 628 12.40 -34.99 -17.69
CA LEU A 628 11.09 -34.91 -18.33
C LEU A 628 11.23 -34.72 -19.84
N THR A 629 10.18 -35.04 -20.60
CA THR A 629 10.13 -34.76 -22.05
C THR A 629 9.52 -33.38 -22.29
N PHE A 630 10.25 -32.51 -23.01
CA PHE A 630 9.70 -31.19 -23.41
C PHE A 630 8.87 -31.33 -24.69
N GLN A 631 7.64 -30.85 -24.66
CA GLN A 631 6.73 -30.76 -25.82
C GLN A 631 6.44 -29.29 -26.11
N GLN A 632 6.87 -28.83 -27.28
CA GLN A 632 6.59 -27.46 -27.71
C GLN A 632 5.18 -27.37 -28.28
N ALA A 633 4.29 -26.64 -27.60
CA ALA A 633 2.92 -26.39 -28.07
C ALA A 633 2.93 -25.56 -29.36
N LYS A 634 2.17 -25.99 -30.38
CA LYS A 634 1.99 -25.28 -31.66
C LYS A 634 0.61 -24.62 -31.71
N ALA A 635 0.47 -23.63 -32.58
CA ALA A 635 -0.81 -23.01 -32.88
C ALA A 635 -1.84 -24.06 -33.31
N GLY A 636 -3.06 -24.00 -32.78
CA GLY A 636 -4.13 -24.98 -33.03
C GLY A 636 -4.06 -26.23 -32.13
N GLU A 637 -2.95 -26.49 -31.43
CA GLU A 637 -2.83 -27.66 -30.59
C GLU A 637 -3.56 -27.49 -29.24
N TYR A 638 -4.11 -28.60 -28.77
CA TYR A 638 -4.73 -28.70 -27.45
C TYR A 638 -3.68 -29.01 -26.40
N VAL A 639 -3.55 -28.13 -25.42
CA VAL A 639 -2.64 -28.29 -24.29
C VAL A 639 -3.47 -28.63 -23.04
N SER A 640 -3.14 -29.73 -22.39
CA SER A 640 -3.83 -30.18 -21.18
C SER A 640 -2.85 -30.79 -20.20
N GLY A 641 -3.00 -30.50 -18.92
CA GLY A 641 -2.12 -31.04 -17.89
C GLY A 641 -2.23 -30.30 -16.56
N LYS A 642 -1.37 -30.66 -15.61
CA LYS A 642 -1.29 -30.01 -14.31
C LYS A 642 -0.42 -28.76 -14.38
N LEU A 643 -0.96 -27.63 -14.00
CA LEU A 643 -0.17 -26.40 -13.86
C LEU A 643 0.74 -26.49 -12.62
N VAL A 644 2.01 -26.70 -12.81
CA VAL A 644 2.98 -26.91 -11.71
C VAL A 644 3.70 -25.64 -11.30
N GLY A 645 3.72 -24.62 -12.14
CA GLY A 645 4.38 -23.37 -11.84
C GLY A 645 4.55 -22.45 -13.06
N SER A 646 5.45 -21.51 -12.94
CA SER A 646 5.81 -20.62 -14.05
C SER A 646 7.32 -20.39 -14.09
N THR A 647 7.83 -20.12 -15.30
CA THR A 647 9.21 -19.67 -15.53
C THR A 647 9.22 -18.32 -16.24
N ARG A 648 10.29 -17.53 -16.04
CA ARG A 648 10.47 -16.24 -16.72
C ARG A 648 11.55 -16.37 -17.78
N LEU A 649 11.22 -15.98 -18.98
CA LEU A 649 12.08 -15.91 -20.14
C LEU A 649 12.25 -14.44 -20.55
N ALA A 650 13.17 -14.15 -21.47
CA ALA A 650 13.31 -12.80 -22.02
C ALA A 650 12.04 -12.34 -22.73
N SER A 651 11.35 -13.25 -23.38
CA SER A 651 10.09 -13.00 -24.09
C SER A 651 8.87 -12.83 -23.17
N GLY A 652 8.96 -13.21 -21.89
CA GLY A 652 7.87 -13.06 -20.92
C GLY A 652 7.82 -14.15 -19.86
N ARG A 653 6.67 -14.23 -19.15
CA ARG A 653 6.37 -15.29 -18.19
C ARG A 653 5.62 -16.42 -18.85
N PHE A 654 6.02 -17.66 -18.56
CA PHE A 654 5.44 -18.86 -19.12
C PHE A 654 4.96 -19.81 -18.03
N ALA A 655 3.79 -20.42 -18.25
CA ALA A 655 3.25 -21.46 -17.42
C ALA A 655 3.87 -22.82 -17.81
N MET A 656 4.25 -23.59 -16.81
CA MET A 656 4.70 -24.98 -17.00
C MET A 656 3.54 -25.92 -16.73
N ILE A 657 3.14 -26.66 -17.76
CA ILE A 657 2.02 -27.60 -17.73
C ILE A 657 2.59 -29.01 -17.91
N GLU A 658 2.51 -29.81 -16.85
CA GLU A 658 2.91 -31.23 -16.87
C GLU A 658 1.77 -32.09 -17.42
N ASN A 659 2.10 -32.97 -18.35
CA ASN A 659 1.18 -33.90 -18.99
C ASN A 659 1.84 -35.29 -19.18
N LEU A 660 1.02 -36.27 -19.52
CA LEU A 660 1.52 -37.55 -19.99
C LEU A 660 1.82 -37.45 -21.49
N THR A 661 3.00 -37.92 -21.89
CA THR A 661 3.39 -38.04 -23.32
C THR A 661 2.72 -39.23 -23.97
N GLY A 662 2.62 -39.25 -25.29
CA GLY A 662 1.94 -40.31 -26.03
C GLY A 662 2.57 -41.72 -25.85
N ASP A 663 3.80 -41.80 -25.37
CA ASP A 663 4.54 -43.01 -25.00
C ASP A 663 4.40 -43.38 -23.52
N GLY A 664 3.53 -42.70 -22.77
CA GLY A 664 3.27 -42.95 -21.35
C GLY A 664 4.30 -42.33 -20.38
N GLY A 665 5.28 -41.59 -20.90
CA GLY A 665 6.24 -40.83 -20.09
C GLY A 665 5.64 -39.52 -19.51
N LEU A 666 6.35 -38.91 -18.55
CA LEU A 666 6.02 -37.58 -18.06
C LEU A 666 6.68 -36.53 -18.95
N GLY A 667 5.86 -35.59 -19.42
CA GLY A 667 6.30 -34.48 -20.22
C GLY A 667 5.77 -33.14 -19.68
N PHE A 668 6.23 -32.06 -20.28
CA PHE A 668 5.71 -30.73 -20.00
C PHE A 668 5.74 -29.82 -21.21
N SER A 669 4.88 -28.81 -21.19
CA SER A 669 4.83 -27.72 -22.18
C SER A 669 5.02 -26.37 -21.47
N LEU A 670 5.66 -25.44 -22.18
CA LEU A 670 5.74 -24.03 -21.78
C LEU A 670 4.78 -23.19 -22.63
N VAL A 671 3.87 -22.50 -21.98
CA VAL A 671 2.86 -21.67 -22.66
C VAL A 671 2.78 -20.28 -22.02
N PRO A 672 2.45 -19.22 -22.76
CA PRO A 672 2.40 -17.88 -22.21
C PRO A 672 1.50 -17.77 -20.98
N TRP A 673 1.99 -17.11 -19.94
CA TRP A 673 1.26 -16.89 -18.69
C TRP A 673 0.10 -15.92 -18.90
N GLN A 674 -1.02 -16.21 -18.28
CA GLN A 674 -2.16 -15.32 -18.20
C GLN A 674 -2.59 -15.14 -16.73
N PRO A 675 -3.09 -13.95 -16.31
CA PRO A 675 -3.48 -13.69 -14.92
C PRO A 675 -4.52 -14.65 -14.34
N VAL A 676 -5.33 -15.26 -15.19
CA VAL A 676 -6.32 -16.28 -14.79
C VAL A 676 -5.67 -17.54 -14.18
N LEU A 677 -4.39 -17.76 -14.44
CA LEU A 677 -3.62 -18.91 -13.94
C LEU A 677 -3.11 -18.73 -12.51
N ASP A 678 -3.04 -17.51 -11.97
CA ASP A 678 -2.50 -17.23 -10.63
C ASP A 678 -3.18 -18.03 -9.51
N LYS A 679 -4.47 -18.33 -9.66
CA LYS A 679 -5.27 -19.09 -8.68
C LYS A 679 -5.40 -20.57 -9.00
N ARG A 680 -4.66 -21.07 -10.00
CA ARG A 680 -4.83 -22.40 -10.54
C ARG A 680 -3.56 -23.27 -10.47
N ILE A 681 -2.53 -22.81 -9.82
CA ILE A 681 -1.31 -23.60 -9.58
C ILE A 681 -1.70 -24.87 -8.81
N GLY A 682 -1.22 -26.00 -9.29
CA GLY A 682 -1.55 -27.34 -8.76
C GLY A 682 -2.84 -27.95 -9.35
N GLN A 683 -3.63 -27.19 -10.12
CA GLN A 683 -4.86 -27.68 -10.76
C GLN A 683 -4.57 -28.22 -12.18
N HIS A 684 -5.41 -29.14 -12.62
CA HIS A 684 -5.44 -29.59 -14.02
C HIS A 684 -6.18 -28.52 -14.87
N ILE A 685 -5.53 -28.06 -15.94
CA ILE A 685 -6.05 -27.05 -16.86
C ILE A 685 -5.95 -27.54 -18.30
N SER A 686 -6.78 -27.00 -19.15
CA SER A 686 -6.74 -27.31 -20.58
C SER A 686 -7.10 -26.08 -21.42
N GLY A 687 -6.55 -26.02 -22.62
CA GLY A 687 -6.81 -24.90 -23.55
C GLY A 687 -6.29 -25.17 -24.95
N ILE A 688 -6.64 -24.30 -25.89
CA ILE A 688 -6.19 -24.36 -27.30
C ILE A 688 -5.24 -23.20 -27.54
N MET A 689 -4.06 -23.52 -28.09
CA MET A 689 -3.08 -22.50 -28.51
C MET A 689 -3.57 -21.76 -29.75
N ARG A 690 -3.60 -20.44 -29.74
CA ARG A 690 -4.03 -19.60 -30.88
C ARG A 690 -2.84 -19.17 -31.74
N ASP A 691 -3.08 -18.81 -32.97
CA ASP A 691 -2.05 -18.35 -33.93
C ASP A 691 -1.27 -17.13 -33.47
N GLY A 692 -1.82 -16.29 -32.57
CA GLY A 692 -1.15 -15.15 -31.97
C GLY A 692 -0.34 -15.45 -30.70
N GLY A 693 -0.07 -16.73 -30.36
CA GLY A 693 0.70 -17.14 -29.19
C GLY A 693 -0.08 -17.14 -27.86
N GLY A 694 -1.37 -16.74 -27.86
CA GLY A 694 -2.25 -16.83 -26.69
C GLY A 694 -2.91 -18.20 -26.55
N ILE A 695 -3.38 -18.53 -25.32
CA ILE A 695 -4.18 -19.74 -25.10
C ILE A 695 -5.60 -19.33 -24.71
N GLU A 696 -6.56 -20.01 -25.32
CA GLU A 696 -7.95 -19.99 -24.89
C GLU A 696 -8.18 -21.11 -23.90
N TRP A 697 -8.31 -20.77 -22.61
CA TRP A 697 -8.47 -21.74 -21.55
C TRP A 697 -9.92 -22.20 -21.42
N GLY A 698 -10.12 -23.52 -21.40
CA GLY A 698 -11.37 -24.18 -21.03
C GLY A 698 -11.36 -24.54 -19.54
N PHE A 699 -11.87 -23.68 -18.67
CA PHE A 699 -11.99 -23.98 -17.25
C PHE A 699 -13.32 -24.67 -16.95
N GLY A 700 -13.45 -25.92 -17.33
CA GLY A 700 -14.65 -26.70 -17.05
C GLY A 700 -14.63 -28.05 -17.75
N ARG A 701 -14.11 -29.05 -17.04
CA ARG A 701 -14.55 -30.44 -16.95
C ARG A 701 -13.49 -31.23 -16.17
N LYS A 702 -13.86 -31.76 -15.02
CA LYS A 702 -13.36 -33.04 -14.60
C LYS A 702 -13.89 -34.04 -15.62
N LEU A 703 -13.09 -34.39 -16.61
CA LEU A 703 -13.27 -35.66 -17.31
C LEU A 703 -12.86 -36.72 -16.29
N GLY A 704 -13.83 -37.18 -15.50
CA GLY A 704 -13.72 -38.43 -14.82
C GLY A 704 -13.62 -39.49 -15.92
N LEU A 705 -12.44 -40.02 -16.14
CA LEU A 705 -12.28 -41.34 -16.73
C LEU A 705 -12.86 -42.30 -15.70
N GLY A 706 -14.14 -42.66 -15.89
CA GLY A 706 -14.67 -43.86 -15.29
C GLY A 706 -14.00 -45.07 -15.95
N LEU A 707 -13.35 -45.88 -15.17
CA LEU A 707 -13.26 -47.32 -15.30
C LEU A 707 -13.89 -47.90 -14.05
#